data_88db540ea3cb75da7ad294e53d5a1788
#
_entry.id   88db540ea3cb75da7ad294e53d5a1788
#
_cell.length_a   1.000
_cell.length_b   1.000
_cell.length_c   1.000
_cell.angle_alpha   90.00
_cell.angle_beta   90.00
_cell.angle_gamma   90.00
#
_symmetry.space_group_name_H-M   'P 1'
#
loop_
_entity.id
_entity.type
_entity.pdbx_description
1 polymer ?
#
loop_
_entity_poly.entity_id
_entity_poly.type
_entity_poly.pdbx_seq_one_letter_code
_entity_poly.pdbx_strand_id
1 'polypeptide(L)'
;MNSRIVDLKELSQRESERVEWKENVADIEDIIKTSVAFANDFSNLGGGYIVCGARETKDEYGFQKLIETGLTSSKLKEIEGKMTNDLREKASPPIIPIIEELPVTEERRILVFIIPASKNAHSYRASGKDSSTYYVRIGRETREAKNSILTELLIQKKEIEQWDKRINPKGAIEDVDLLVLREYLQEMKVWDSNKALEDYLSDKERISSFVVPLAEKEKISNRLLPRNFTLLLFSKDPVLFFPGAYTIFSVYRGKDRSEPTAERYEITGNIVQQARKCIELLNAETYTAFDKTDNTPNQLKYPLRALQEAVVNCLVHRDYEIDQPSRITVFSDRIEIFSPGTLPRAIEREKFLSGRATPYWRNQSLAYFFNKLQLAQGEGQGIPTILRTMKEEGCPTPSFEIETESLTCVLPAHPRHALIKEINNIEKSIILGKNEQALNNLLEILQNDPYNFRAIDLLCEISTILDRPELVQSFLVDKNINFELLNANSITNIAETIARIRNDPIIKIIADNLMKHAKNDSFEERQIEKIVISMKKLGENEQLIDFVNGAIEKNKILSKNIVLLENRARAKMDLAKICIDTGKNYRKYIPRIRAQAWETARKYITEAERDINTALENATSFADKEYLKKDLEFLLIMKKKSQRPSG
;
A
#
# COMPACT_ATOMS: atom_id res chain seq x y z
N MET A 1 -2.69 -58.59 7.42
CA MET A 1 -1.69 -57.53 7.54
C MET A 1 -2.29 -56.48 8.44
N ASN A 2 -1.86 -56.39 9.72
CA ASN A 2 -2.26 -55.28 10.58
C ASN A 2 -1.58 -54.00 10.03
N SER A 3 -2.36 -53.10 9.46
CA SER A 3 -1.86 -51.81 9.07
C SER A 3 -1.40 -51.07 10.34
N ARG A 4 -0.09 -50.88 10.50
CA ARG A 4 0.46 -50.06 11.60
C ARG A 4 -0.10 -48.66 11.45
N ILE A 5 -0.64 -48.11 12.54
CA ILE A 5 -1.21 -46.74 12.59
C ILE A 5 -0.07 -45.72 12.63
N VAL A 6 1.13 -46.12 13.17
CA VAL A 6 2.24 -45.20 13.40
C VAL A 6 3.51 -45.64 12.68
N ASP A 7 4.11 -44.74 11.91
CA ASP A 7 5.47 -44.86 11.35
C ASP A 7 6.40 -43.89 12.09
N LEU A 8 7.36 -44.41 12.86
CA LEU A 8 8.32 -43.64 13.64
C LEU A 8 9.22 -42.76 12.76
N LYS A 9 9.55 -43.19 11.54
CA LYS A 9 10.36 -42.39 10.62
C LYS A 9 9.58 -41.19 10.09
N GLU A 10 8.29 -41.38 9.82
CA GLU A 10 7.42 -40.26 9.45
C GLU A 10 7.24 -39.30 10.61
N LEU A 11 7.08 -39.77 11.85
CA LEU A 11 6.98 -38.93 13.03
C LEU A 11 8.27 -38.14 13.30
N SER A 12 9.44 -38.73 13.04
CA SER A 12 10.74 -38.03 13.24
C SER A 12 11.01 -36.94 12.20
N GLN A 13 10.30 -36.94 11.06
CA GLN A 13 10.40 -35.94 10.00
C GLN A 13 9.36 -34.82 10.16
N ARG A 14 8.33 -35.03 10.99
CA ARG A 14 7.31 -34.03 11.27
C ARG A 14 7.75 -33.15 12.44
N GLU A 15 7.38 -31.88 12.37
CA GLU A 15 7.68 -30.92 13.42
C GLU A 15 7.25 -31.40 14.81
N SER A 16 8.12 -31.18 15.77
CA SER A 16 8.07 -31.65 17.14
C SER A 16 6.94 -31.09 18.03
N GLU A 17 6.07 -30.23 17.51
CA GLU A 17 4.91 -29.74 18.27
C GLU A 17 3.88 -30.83 18.58
N ARG A 18 3.88 -31.91 17.78
CA ARG A 18 2.94 -33.03 17.92
C ARG A 18 3.54 -34.27 18.53
N VAL A 19 4.85 -34.32 18.77
CA VAL A 19 5.54 -35.55 19.24
C VAL A 19 6.37 -35.22 20.46
N GLU A 20 6.22 -36.05 21.50
CA GLU A 20 7.03 -36.03 22.70
C GLU A 20 7.81 -37.37 22.78
N TRP A 21 9.15 -37.27 22.76
CA TRP A 21 10.05 -38.40 22.84
C TRP A 21 10.55 -38.61 24.27
N LYS A 22 10.39 -39.81 24.81
CA LYS A 22 10.85 -40.20 26.14
C LYS A 22 11.63 -41.51 26.07
N GLU A 23 12.94 -41.46 26.33
CA GLU A 23 13.79 -42.68 26.37
C GLU A 23 13.40 -43.55 27.57
N ASN A 24 13.28 -42.93 28.74
CA ASN A 24 12.85 -43.55 29.99
C ASN A 24 11.71 -42.73 30.59
N VAL A 25 10.66 -43.39 31.02
CA VAL A 25 9.54 -42.74 31.68
C VAL A 25 9.84 -42.63 33.16
N ALA A 26 10.69 -41.64 33.53
CA ALA A 26 11.01 -41.36 34.93
C ALA A 26 9.95 -40.48 35.60
N ASP A 27 9.40 -39.51 34.85
CA ASP A 27 8.35 -38.60 35.34
C ASP A 27 7.06 -38.80 34.53
N ILE A 28 6.15 -39.56 35.09
CA ILE A 28 4.82 -39.80 34.49
C ILE A 28 3.95 -38.56 34.55
N GLU A 29 4.12 -37.70 35.57
CA GLU A 29 3.34 -36.50 35.72
C GLU A 29 3.54 -35.51 34.56
N ASP A 30 4.78 -35.36 34.11
CA ASP A 30 5.11 -34.50 32.95
C ASP A 30 4.48 -35.04 31.65
N ILE A 31 4.45 -36.38 31.50
CA ILE A 31 3.82 -37.01 30.34
C ILE A 31 2.29 -36.81 30.36
N ILE A 32 1.66 -36.88 31.54
CA ILE A 32 0.23 -36.61 31.67
C ILE A 32 -0.12 -35.16 31.35
N LYS A 33 0.67 -34.20 31.83
CA LYS A 33 0.51 -32.79 31.46
C LYS A 33 0.60 -32.59 29.94
N THR A 34 1.57 -33.26 29.31
CA THR A 34 1.73 -33.22 27.87
C THR A 34 0.55 -33.90 27.14
N SER A 35 0.03 -35.01 27.68
CA SER A 35 -1.19 -35.65 27.12
C SER A 35 -2.39 -34.72 27.21
N VAL A 36 -2.58 -34.02 28.33
CA VAL A 36 -3.63 -33.01 28.48
C VAL A 36 -3.46 -31.88 27.46
N ALA A 37 -2.23 -31.43 27.25
CA ALA A 37 -1.93 -30.38 26.28
C ALA A 37 -2.23 -30.83 24.83
N PHE A 38 -1.92 -32.08 24.48
CA PHE A 38 -2.27 -32.67 23.18
C PHE A 38 -3.80 -32.82 23.01
N ALA A 39 -4.53 -33.28 24.04
CA ALA A 39 -5.97 -33.38 23.99
C ALA A 39 -6.64 -32.00 23.85
N ASN A 40 -6.09 -30.99 24.52
CA ASN A 40 -6.53 -29.60 24.37
C ASN A 40 -6.30 -29.03 22.98
N ASP A 41 -5.29 -29.53 22.28
CA ASP A 41 -5.01 -29.20 20.87
C ASP A 41 -5.17 -27.71 20.55
N PHE A 42 -4.51 -26.88 21.35
CA PHE A 42 -4.66 -25.43 21.30
C PHE A 42 -4.22 -24.81 19.96
N SER A 43 -3.24 -25.44 19.30
CA SER A 43 -2.73 -25.05 17.97
C SER A 43 -3.50 -25.69 16.81
N ASN A 44 -4.54 -26.48 17.10
CA ASN A 44 -5.43 -27.13 16.12
C ASN A 44 -4.70 -28.08 15.16
N LEU A 45 -3.76 -28.88 15.69
CA LEU A 45 -2.92 -29.82 14.97
C LEU A 45 -3.48 -31.25 14.89
N GLY A 46 -4.62 -31.52 15.56
CA GLY A 46 -5.27 -32.82 15.59
C GLY A 46 -4.73 -33.76 16.68
N GLY A 47 -4.23 -33.20 17.80
CA GLY A 47 -3.68 -33.96 18.93
C GLY A 47 -2.19 -34.23 18.80
N GLY A 48 -1.67 -35.31 19.46
CA GLY A 48 -0.25 -35.58 19.45
C GLY A 48 0.11 -37.03 19.82
N TYR A 49 1.42 -37.32 19.82
CA TYR A 49 1.99 -38.62 20.06
C TYR A 49 3.00 -38.55 21.20
N ILE A 50 2.94 -39.49 22.13
CA ILE A 50 3.94 -39.69 23.18
C ILE A 50 4.62 -41.02 22.90
N VAL A 51 5.91 -40.97 22.61
CA VAL A 51 6.71 -42.15 22.21
C VAL A 51 7.68 -42.50 23.34
N CYS A 52 7.45 -43.65 23.98
CA CYS A 52 8.25 -44.13 25.08
C CYS A 52 9.20 -45.25 24.63
N GLY A 53 10.48 -45.14 24.95
CA GLY A 53 11.55 -46.06 24.51
C GLY A 53 12.30 -45.56 23.27
N ALA A 54 12.22 -44.27 23.00
CA ALA A 54 12.99 -43.61 21.94
C ALA A 54 13.37 -42.20 22.34
N ARG A 55 14.46 -41.70 21.78
CA ARG A 55 14.91 -40.29 21.98
C ARG A 55 15.42 -39.68 20.69
N GLU A 56 15.27 -38.38 20.56
CA GLU A 56 15.96 -37.60 19.54
C GLU A 56 17.37 -37.24 19.96
N THR A 57 18.31 -37.31 19.03
CA THR A 57 19.68 -36.82 19.17
C THR A 57 20.08 -36.10 17.89
N LYS A 58 21.24 -35.45 17.88
CA LYS A 58 21.82 -34.91 16.65
C LYS A 58 22.93 -35.82 16.16
N ASP A 59 23.03 -36.00 14.85
CA ASP A 59 24.17 -36.67 14.24
C ASP A 59 25.41 -35.76 14.22
N GLU A 60 26.50 -36.24 13.68
CA GLU A 60 27.79 -35.51 13.57
C GLU A 60 27.71 -34.29 12.68
N TYR A 61 26.65 -34.17 11.83
CA TYR A 61 26.38 -33.00 10.96
C TYR A 61 25.31 -32.06 11.53
N GLY A 62 24.79 -32.35 12.75
CA GLY A 62 23.78 -31.53 13.40
C GLY A 62 22.34 -31.84 13.00
N PHE A 63 22.08 -32.84 12.16
CA PHE A 63 20.72 -33.27 11.81
C PHE A 63 20.10 -34.12 12.92
N GLN A 64 18.78 -34.01 13.06
CA GLN A 64 18.04 -34.81 14.04
C GLN A 64 18.04 -36.28 13.65
N LYS A 65 18.41 -37.14 14.62
CA LYS A 65 18.43 -38.58 14.50
C LYS A 65 17.66 -39.22 15.63
N LEU A 66 16.81 -40.17 15.30
CA LEU A 66 16.06 -40.96 16.28
C LEU A 66 16.89 -42.16 16.72
N ILE A 67 16.97 -42.37 18.04
CA ILE A 67 17.55 -43.57 18.65
C ILE A 67 16.42 -44.38 19.31
N GLU A 68 16.18 -45.56 18.79
CA GLU A 68 15.18 -46.52 19.29
C GLU A 68 15.84 -47.42 20.32
N THR A 69 15.68 -47.14 21.61
CA THR A 69 16.26 -47.93 22.71
C THR A 69 15.35 -49.09 23.13
N GLY A 70 14.06 -48.93 22.92
CA GLY A 70 13.04 -49.88 23.36
C GLY A 70 12.94 -50.06 24.86
N LEU A 71 11.82 -50.55 25.33
CA LEU A 71 11.52 -50.83 26.73
C LEU A 71 11.27 -52.34 26.89
N THR A 72 11.56 -52.88 28.09
CA THR A 72 11.25 -54.29 28.43
C THR A 72 9.75 -54.50 28.65
N SER A 73 9.24 -55.72 28.44
CA SER A 73 7.80 -56.03 28.57
C SER A 73 7.22 -55.71 29.97
N SER A 74 8.04 -55.84 31.03
CA SER A 74 7.61 -55.47 32.39
C SER A 74 7.44 -53.95 32.54
N LYS A 75 8.38 -53.18 31.95
CA LYS A 75 8.33 -51.70 32.01
C LYS A 75 7.19 -51.15 31.14
N LEU A 76 6.93 -51.75 29.99
CA LEU A 76 5.81 -51.39 29.13
C LEU A 76 4.47 -51.49 29.87
N LYS A 77 4.20 -52.65 30.51
CA LYS A 77 2.96 -52.84 31.30
C LYS A 77 2.82 -51.88 32.47
N GLU A 78 3.94 -51.58 33.14
CA GLU A 78 3.95 -50.55 34.21
C GLU A 78 3.55 -49.19 33.70
N ILE A 79 4.18 -48.72 32.59
CA ILE A 79 3.94 -47.40 32.01
C ILE A 79 2.52 -47.33 31.45
N GLU A 80 2.08 -48.35 30.70
CA GLU A 80 0.72 -48.40 30.15
C GLU A 80 -0.33 -48.33 31.24
N GLY A 81 -0.19 -49.13 32.31
CA GLY A 81 -1.14 -49.15 33.41
C GLY A 81 -1.20 -47.83 34.15
N LYS A 82 -0.04 -47.23 34.48
CA LYS A 82 0.00 -45.93 35.16
C LYS A 82 -0.57 -44.82 34.31
N MET A 83 -0.14 -44.72 33.03
CA MET A 83 -0.63 -43.70 32.10
C MET A 83 -2.13 -43.75 31.92
N THR A 84 -2.67 -44.97 31.65
CA THR A 84 -4.11 -45.14 31.43
C THR A 84 -4.92 -44.78 32.67
N ASN A 85 -4.47 -45.22 33.85
CA ASN A 85 -5.15 -44.88 35.09
C ASN A 85 -5.10 -43.37 35.43
N ASP A 86 -3.92 -42.77 35.34
CA ASP A 86 -3.74 -41.34 35.64
C ASP A 86 -4.47 -40.45 34.64
N LEU A 87 -4.51 -40.75 33.36
CA LEU A 87 -5.30 -40.03 32.38
C LEU A 87 -6.80 -40.14 32.59
N ARG A 88 -7.27 -41.25 33.20
CA ARG A 88 -8.66 -41.46 33.54
C ARG A 88 -9.07 -40.75 34.85
N GLU A 89 -8.17 -40.78 35.88
CA GLU A 89 -8.50 -40.29 37.21
C GLU A 89 -8.11 -38.84 37.45
N LYS A 90 -6.98 -38.37 36.86
CA LYS A 90 -6.44 -37.04 37.13
C LYS A 90 -6.74 -36.04 36.00
N ALA A 91 -7.13 -36.48 34.80
CA ALA A 91 -7.62 -35.59 33.76
C ALA A 91 -9.15 -35.41 33.85
N SER A 92 -9.62 -34.20 33.71
CA SER A 92 -11.04 -33.88 33.70
C SER A 92 -11.39 -33.01 32.50
N PRO A 93 -12.24 -33.48 31.57
CA PRO A 93 -12.76 -34.83 31.41
C PRO A 93 -11.63 -35.90 31.23
N PRO A 94 -11.94 -37.21 31.47
CA PRO A 94 -10.96 -38.29 31.26
C PRO A 94 -10.44 -38.32 29.81
N ILE A 95 -9.18 -38.69 29.66
CA ILE A 95 -8.55 -38.90 28.33
C ILE A 95 -8.30 -40.36 28.11
N ILE A 96 -8.73 -40.88 26.98
CA ILE A 96 -8.52 -42.29 26.57
C ILE A 96 -7.56 -42.29 25.39
N PRO A 97 -6.26 -42.64 25.58
CA PRO A 97 -5.31 -42.75 24.51
C PRO A 97 -5.55 -43.98 23.64
N ILE A 98 -5.13 -43.93 22.39
CA ILE A 98 -4.94 -45.12 21.55
C ILE A 98 -3.50 -45.56 21.77
N ILE A 99 -3.28 -46.86 22.01
CA ILE A 99 -1.98 -47.40 22.37
C ILE A 99 -1.49 -48.34 21.27
N GLU A 100 -0.24 -48.16 20.84
CA GLU A 100 0.41 -49.02 19.86
C GLU A 100 1.79 -49.42 20.36
N GLU A 101 2.12 -50.74 20.21
CA GLU A 101 3.44 -51.28 20.52
C GLU A 101 4.21 -51.57 19.23
N LEU A 102 5.42 -51.04 19.13
CA LEU A 102 6.30 -51.24 17.98
C LEU A 102 7.53 -52.06 18.38
N PRO A 103 7.84 -53.21 17.73
CA PRO A 103 9.00 -54.04 18.07
C PRO A 103 10.30 -53.35 17.64
N VAL A 104 11.32 -53.34 18.54
CA VAL A 104 12.69 -52.89 18.29
C VAL A 104 13.64 -54.12 18.22
N THR A 105 13.52 -55.02 19.20
CA THR A 105 14.21 -56.30 19.25
C THR A 105 13.22 -57.37 19.70
N GLU A 106 13.67 -58.64 19.81
CA GLU A 106 12.82 -59.71 20.33
C GLU A 106 12.28 -59.42 21.75
N GLU A 107 13.07 -58.76 22.60
CA GLU A 107 12.74 -58.48 24.01
C GLU A 107 12.34 -57.04 24.29
N ARG A 108 12.52 -56.10 23.31
CA ARG A 108 12.29 -54.69 23.53
C ARG A 108 11.32 -54.10 22.51
N ARG A 109 10.41 -53.25 23.02
CA ARG A 109 9.42 -52.57 22.20
C ARG A 109 9.33 -51.10 22.55
N ILE A 110 8.85 -50.29 21.63
CA ILE A 110 8.46 -48.90 21.83
C ILE A 110 6.96 -48.86 22.11
N LEU A 111 6.54 -48.04 23.07
CA LEU A 111 5.14 -47.82 23.39
C LEU A 111 4.75 -46.42 22.90
N VAL A 112 3.73 -46.34 22.06
CA VAL A 112 3.23 -45.08 21.53
C VAL A 112 1.82 -44.84 22.06
N PHE A 113 1.61 -43.68 22.74
CA PHE A 113 0.30 -43.19 23.08
C PHE A 113 -0.11 -42.14 22.06
N ILE A 114 -1.18 -42.40 21.33
CA ILE A 114 -1.80 -41.47 20.40
C ILE A 114 -2.89 -40.73 21.17
N ILE A 115 -2.74 -39.44 21.33
CA ILE A 115 -3.70 -38.59 22.05
C ILE A 115 -4.49 -37.79 21.01
N PRO A 116 -5.76 -38.16 20.75
CA PRO A 116 -6.58 -37.40 19.79
C PRO A 116 -6.98 -36.03 20.35
N ALA A 117 -7.15 -35.05 19.47
CA ALA A 117 -7.75 -33.78 19.82
C ALA A 117 -9.16 -33.98 20.39
N SER A 118 -9.46 -33.32 21.50
CA SER A 118 -10.77 -33.36 22.15
C SER A 118 -11.63 -32.14 21.80
N LYS A 119 -12.95 -32.32 21.82
CA LYS A 119 -13.91 -31.21 21.74
C LYS A 119 -14.04 -30.42 23.04
N ASN A 120 -13.73 -31.03 24.18
CA ASN A 120 -13.81 -30.43 25.51
C ASN A 120 -12.43 -29.93 25.95
N ALA A 121 -12.40 -28.93 26.83
CA ALA A 121 -11.18 -28.56 27.50
C ALA A 121 -10.85 -29.55 28.63
N HIS A 122 -9.61 -30.04 28.65
CA HIS A 122 -9.12 -30.97 29.66
C HIS A 122 -8.24 -30.24 30.66
N SER A 123 -8.50 -30.44 31.93
CA SER A 123 -7.62 -30.00 33.02
C SER A 123 -6.94 -31.20 33.68
N TYR A 124 -5.83 -30.97 34.33
CA TYR A 124 -5.08 -31.93 35.11
C TYR A 124 -5.08 -31.54 36.58
N ARG A 125 -5.37 -32.48 37.47
CA ARG A 125 -5.30 -32.31 38.91
C ARG A 125 -4.15 -33.17 39.47
N ALA A 126 -3.08 -32.51 39.92
CA ALA A 126 -1.98 -33.20 40.57
C ALA A 126 -2.39 -33.84 41.88
N SER A 127 -1.77 -34.96 42.25
CA SER A 127 -2.04 -35.66 43.51
C SER A 127 -1.80 -34.70 44.70
N GLY A 128 -2.79 -34.61 45.61
CA GLY A 128 -2.73 -33.71 46.80
C GLY A 128 -3.02 -32.23 46.53
N LYS A 129 -3.48 -31.86 45.32
CA LYS A 129 -3.93 -30.50 45.01
C LYS A 129 -5.46 -30.48 44.83
N ASP A 130 -6.09 -29.45 45.33
CA ASP A 130 -7.54 -29.21 45.17
C ASP A 130 -7.90 -28.51 43.87
N SER A 131 -6.94 -27.84 43.22
CA SER A 131 -7.14 -27.10 41.98
C SER A 131 -6.69 -27.90 40.77
N SER A 132 -7.51 -27.86 39.73
CA SER A 132 -7.17 -28.39 38.40
C SER A 132 -6.49 -27.32 37.54
N THR A 133 -5.53 -27.72 36.73
CA THR A 133 -4.75 -26.83 35.89
C THR A 133 -4.89 -27.26 34.44
N TYR A 134 -5.12 -26.31 33.54
CA TYR A 134 -5.15 -26.54 32.09
C TYR A 134 -3.75 -26.41 31.50
N TYR A 135 -3.41 -27.29 30.57
CA TYR A 135 -2.13 -27.30 29.88
C TYR A 135 -2.35 -27.20 28.37
N VAL A 136 -1.43 -26.50 27.69
CA VAL A 136 -1.41 -26.34 26.23
C VAL A 136 -0.01 -26.58 25.68
N ARG A 137 0.09 -26.99 24.44
CA ARG A 137 1.35 -27.10 23.72
C ARG A 137 1.63 -25.82 22.96
N ILE A 138 2.80 -25.20 23.20
CA ILE A 138 3.27 -24.00 22.49
C ILE A 138 4.68 -24.32 21.96
N GLY A 139 4.80 -24.53 20.67
CA GLY A 139 6.00 -25.10 20.09
C GLY A 139 6.29 -26.48 20.68
N ARG A 140 7.51 -26.70 21.15
CA ARG A 140 7.96 -27.98 21.76
C ARG A 140 7.67 -28.10 23.25
N GLU A 141 7.07 -27.07 23.88
CA GLU A 141 6.91 -27.03 25.32
C GLU A 141 5.45 -27.19 25.76
N THR A 142 5.27 -27.98 26.81
CA THR A 142 4.00 -28.03 27.53
C THR A 142 3.98 -26.93 28.58
N ARG A 143 3.01 -26.03 28.48
CA ARG A 143 2.85 -24.89 29.38
C ARG A 143 1.49 -24.85 30.02
N GLU A 144 1.43 -24.32 31.23
CA GLU A 144 0.18 -24.03 31.91
C GLU A 144 -0.58 -22.92 31.14
N ALA A 145 -1.85 -23.15 30.85
CA ALA A 145 -2.73 -22.14 30.25
C ALA A 145 -3.19 -21.18 31.35
N LYS A 146 -2.74 -19.92 31.25
CA LYS A 146 -3.12 -18.83 32.18
C LYS A 146 -3.63 -17.63 31.41
N ASN A 147 -4.42 -16.78 32.07
CA ASN A 147 -4.92 -15.50 31.54
C ASN A 147 -5.57 -15.66 30.15
N SER A 148 -5.12 -14.88 29.18
CA SER A 148 -5.65 -14.88 27.80
C SER A 148 -5.59 -16.25 27.12
N ILE A 149 -4.54 -17.05 27.37
CA ILE A 149 -4.38 -18.41 26.81
C ILE A 149 -5.49 -19.34 27.32
N LEU A 150 -5.79 -19.28 28.61
CA LEU A 150 -6.87 -20.07 29.20
C LEU A 150 -8.22 -19.64 28.65
N THR A 151 -8.48 -18.35 28.59
CA THR A 151 -9.73 -17.80 28.03
C THR A 151 -9.92 -18.25 26.59
N GLU A 152 -8.87 -18.15 25.75
CA GLU A 152 -8.92 -18.59 24.36
C GLU A 152 -9.18 -20.08 24.22
N LEU A 153 -8.52 -20.91 25.03
CA LEU A 153 -8.78 -22.36 25.08
C LEU A 153 -10.24 -22.66 25.39
N LEU A 154 -10.81 -22.04 26.44
CA LEU A 154 -12.18 -22.28 26.87
C LEU A 154 -13.20 -21.80 25.83
N ILE A 155 -12.94 -20.70 25.13
CA ILE A 155 -13.75 -20.24 23.99
C ILE A 155 -13.67 -21.25 22.83
N GLN A 156 -12.47 -21.69 22.49
CA GLN A 156 -12.23 -22.65 21.41
C GLN A 156 -12.98 -23.97 21.68
N LYS A 157 -13.01 -24.41 22.92
CA LYS A 157 -13.73 -25.62 23.36
C LYS A 157 -15.20 -25.37 23.67
N LYS A 158 -15.72 -24.14 23.48
CA LYS A 158 -17.12 -23.73 23.73
C LYS A 158 -17.59 -23.87 25.19
N GLU A 159 -16.66 -23.83 26.12
CA GLU A 159 -16.98 -23.88 27.56
C GLU A 159 -17.37 -22.51 28.12
N ILE A 160 -16.90 -21.45 27.50
CA ILE A 160 -17.34 -20.08 27.74
C ILE A 160 -17.81 -19.43 26.43
N GLU A 161 -18.77 -18.52 26.54
CA GLU A 161 -19.23 -17.77 25.38
C GLU A 161 -18.15 -16.81 24.86
N GLN A 162 -18.16 -16.57 23.53
CA GLN A 162 -17.36 -15.51 22.93
C GLN A 162 -17.65 -14.18 23.61
N TRP A 163 -16.64 -13.32 23.71
CA TRP A 163 -16.74 -12.07 24.45
C TRP A 163 -17.93 -11.19 24.02
N ASP A 164 -18.18 -11.08 22.74
CA ASP A 164 -19.26 -10.27 22.19
C ASP A 164 -20.66 -10.74 22.66
N LYS A 165 -20.83 -12.03 22.94
CA LYS A 165 -22.09 -12.64 23.38
C LYS A 165 -22.30 -12.59 24.89
N ARG A 166 -21.27 -12.30 25.69
CA ARG A 166 -21.40 -12.23 27.15
C ARG A 166 -22.27 -11.06 27.56
N ILE A 167 -23.05 -11.24 28.66
CA ILE A 167 -23.76 -10.14 29.29
C ILE A 167 -22.78 -9.13 29.86
N ASN A 168 -23.13 -7.85 29.80
CA ASN A 168 -22.35 -6.78 30.41
C ASN A 168 -22.95 -6.40 31.79
N PRO A 169 -22.25 -6.68 32.88
CA PRO A 169 -22.81 -6.40 34.23
C PRO A 169 -22.85 -4.90 34.57
N LYS A 170 -22.12 -4.06 33.79
CA LYS A 170 -22.11 -2.59 33.96
C LYS A 170 -23.21 -1.92 33.15
N GLY A 171 -23.75 -2.60 32.13
CA GLY A 171 -24.78 -2.05 31.27
C GLY A 171 -26.19 -2.29 31.80
N ALA A 172 -27.10 -1.46 31.35
CA ALA A 172 -28.54 -1.59 31.58
C ALA A 172 -29.28 -1.55 30.22
N ILE A 173 -30.52 -1.99 30.18
CA ILE A 173 -31.34 -1.97 28.95
C ILE A 173 -31.57 -0.53 28.48
N GLU A 174 -31.62 0.40 29.41
CA GLU A 174 -31.80 1.84 29.19
C GLU A 174 -30.59 2.48 28.45
N ASP A 175 -29.44 1.82 28.46
CA ASP A 175 -28.25 2.26 27.72
C ASP A 175 -28.35 1.96 26.22
N VAL A 176 -29.36 1.19 25.80
CA VAL A 176 -29.63 0.90 24.39
C VAL A 176 -30.47 2.03 23.78
N ASP A 177 -29.95 2.67 22.74
CA ASP A 177 -30.69 3.68 21.98
C ASP A 177 -31.73 3.00 21.09
N LEU A 178 -32.99 3.12 21.45
CA LEU A 178 -34.10 2.52 20.71
C LEU A 178 -34.27 3.08 19.30
N LEU A 179 -33.85 4.33 19.06
CA LEU A 179 -33.90 4.92 17.71
C LEU A 179 -32.85 4.27 16.78
N VAL A 180 -31.64 4.10 17.27
CA VAL A 180 -30.57 3.38 16.56
C VAL A 180 -30.97 1.92 16.33
N LEU A 181 -31.53 1.25 17.34
CA LEU A 181 -32.03 -0.12 17.21
C LEU A 181 -33.07 -0.20 16.07
N ARG A 182 -34.07 0.68 16.08
CA ARG A 182 -35.09 0.73 15.04
C ARG A 182 -34.51 0.95 13.66
N GLU A 183 -33.59 1.93 13.51
CA GLU A 183 -32.94 2.25 12.24
C GLU A 183 -32.26 1.01 11.66
N TYR A 184 -31.45 0.31 12.47
CA TYR A 184 -30.73 -0.86 11.98
C TYR A 184 -31.63 -2.05 11.70
N LEU A 185 -32.69 -2.27 12.50
CA LEU A 185 -33.68 -3.31 12.20
C LEU A 185 -34.41 -3.05 10.88
N GLN A 186 -34.73 -1.79 10.57
CA GLN A 186 -35.32 -1.38 9.29
C GLN A 186 -34.38 -1.60 8.11
N GLU A 187 -33.12 -1.15 8.26
CA GLU A 187 -32.09 -1.33 7.23
C GLU A 187 -31.82 -2.82 6.94
N MET A 188 -31.78 -3.63 7.98
CA MET A 188 -31.64 -5.09 7.88
C MET A 188 -32.91 -5.79 7.35
N LYS A 189 -34.04 -5.09 7.18
CA LYS A 189 -35.35 -5.62 6.78
C LYS A 189 -35.90 -6.70 7.72
N VAL A 190 -35.62 -6.57 9.00
CA VAL A 190 -36.12 -7.47 10.08
C VAL A 190 -37.06 -6.76 11.05
N TRP A 191 -37.33 -5.48 10.81
CA TRP A 191 -38.28 -4.70 11.59
C TRP A 191 -39.72 -5.21 11.40
N ASP A 192 -40.42 -5.50 12.53
CA ASP A 192 -41.84 -5.81 12.56
C ASP A 192 -42.60 -4.63 13.20
N SER A 193 -43.43 -3.95 12.43
CA SER A 193 -44.20 -2.79 12.88
C SER A 193 -45.25 -3.14 13.96
N ASN A 194 -45.57 -4.41 14.16
CA ASN A 194 -46.52 -4.89 15.16
C ASN A 194 -45.86 -5.17 16.51
N LYS A 195 -44.53 -5.12 16.60
CA LYS A 195 -43.76 -5.32 17.82
C LYS A 195 -43.28 -4.00 18.40
N ALA A 196 -43.35 -3.89 19.75
CA ALA A 196 -42.67 -2.81 20.45
C ALA A 196 -41.14 -2.99 20.37
N LEU A 197 -40.37 -1.89 20.40
CA LEU A 197 -38.91 -1.94 20.32
C LEU A 197 -38.31 -2.67 21.53
N GLU A 198 -38.92 -2.51 22.67
CA GLU A 198 -38.56 -3.14 23.94
C GLU A 198 -38.67 -4.68 23.88
N ASP A 199 -39.57 -5.22 23.06
CA ASP A 199 -39.71 -6.67 22.87
C ASP A 199 -38.46 -7.30 22.27
N TYR A 200 -37.73 -6.57 21.38
CA TYR A 200 -36.47 -7.04 20.83
C TYR A 200 -35.35 -7.15 21.87
N LEU A 201 -35.47 -6.46 23.00
CA LEU A 201 -34.50 -6.51 24.09
C LEU A 201 -34.83 -7.61 25.13
N SER A 202 -35.87 -8.41 24.92
CA SER A 202 -36.20 -9.51 25.82
C SER A 202 -35.18 -10.67 25.70
N ASP A 203 -35.07 -11.45 26.77
CA ASP A 203 -34.19 -12.64 26.80
C ASP A 203 -34.68 -13.80 25.92
N LYS A 204 -35.86 -13.71 25.36
CA LYS A 204 -36.51 -14.74 24.52
C LYS A 204 -36.51 -14.37 23.04
N GLU A 205 -36.43 -13.11 22.72
CA GLU A 205 -36.53 -12.62 21.35
C GLU A 205 -35.18 -12.70 20.67
N ARG A 206 -35.17 -13.18 19.43
CA ARG A 206 -33.99 -13.22 18.57
C ARG A 206 -34.28 -12.46 17.30
N ILE A 207 -33.39 -11.57 16.92
CA ILE A 207 -33.42 -10.90 15.61
C ILE A 207 -33.30 -11.92 14.48
N SER A 208 -32.56 -13.00 14.72
CA SER A 208 -32.34 -14.10 13.77
C SER A 208 -31.96 -15.37 14.52
N SER A 209 -32.21 -16.53 13.91
CA SER A 209 -31.73 -17.83 14.42
C SER A 209 -30.21 -17.93 14.53
N PHE A 210 -29.48 -17.07 13.86
CA PHE A 210 -28.00 -17.04 13.85
C PHE A 210 -27.39 -16.17 14.95
N VAL A 211 -28.20 -15.38 15.68
CA VAL A 211 -27.72 -14.47 16.72
C VAL A 211 -28.45 -14.75 18.03
N VAL A 212 -27.69 -14.71 19.11
CA VAL A 212 -28.29 -14.78 20.48
C VAL A 212 -29.16 -13.55 20.74
N PRO A 213 -30.10 -13.60 21.71
CA PRO A 213 -30.87 -12.42 22.11
C PRO A 213 -29.99 -11.23 22.46
N LEU A 214 -30.45 -10.02 22.23
CA LEU A 214 -29.73 -8.79 22.55
C LEU A 214 -29.43 -8.63 24.03
N ALA A 215 -30.26 -9.20 24.86
CA ALA A 215 -30.13 -9.18 26.32
C ALA A 215 -30.40 -10.57 26.91
N GLU A 216 -29.96 -10.77 28.14
CA GLU A 216 -30.19 -12.00 28.90
C GLU A 216 -30.44 -11.68 30.37
N LYS A 217 -31.24 -12.51 31.02
CA LYS A 217 -31.44 -12.40 32.47
C LYS A 217 -30.24 -12.96 33.22
N GLU A 218 -29.67 -12.13 34.08
CA GLU A 218 -28.64 -12.56 35.00
C GLU A 218 -29.21 -13.56 36.02
N LYS A 219 -28.58 -14.71 36.19
CA LYS A 219 -29.07 -15.83 36.98
C LYS A 219 -29.27 -15.49 38.49
N ILE A 220 -28.45 -14.59 39.02
CA ILE A 220 -28.45 -14.24 40.45
C ILE A 220 -29.47 -13.11 40.73
N SER A 221 -29.36 -12.01 40.00
CA SER A 221 -30.20 -10.82 40.26
C SER A 221 -31.55 -10.86 39.53
N ASN A 222 -31.72 -11.77 38.59
CA ASN A 222 -32.85 -11.84 37.66
C ASN A 222 -33.07 -10.54 36.84
N ARG A 223 -32.04 -9.64 36.79
CA ARG A 223 -32.06 -8.43 36.00
C ARG A 223 -31.81 -8.77 34.54
N LEU A 224 -32.48 -8.07 33.65
CA LEU A 224 -32.22 -8.14 32.21
C LEU A 224 -31.02 -7.24 31.88
N LEU A 225 -29.94 -7.83 31.38
CA LEU A 225 -28.69 -7.14 31.06
C LEU A 225 -28.39 -7.25 29.58
N PRO A 226 -27.91 -6.17 28.93
CA PRO A 226 -27.52 -6.21 27.54
C PRO A 226 -26.23 -7.02 27.36
N ARG A 227 -26.09 -7.63 26.20
CA ARG A 227 -24.84 -8.29 25.81
C ARG A 227 -23.81 -7.26 25.29
N ASN A 228 -22.54 -7.62 25.31
CA ASN A 228 -21.46 -6.72 24.88
C ASN A 228 -21.67 -6.21 23.45
N PHE A 229 -22.04 -7.09 22.49
CA PHE A 229 -22.31 -6.65 21.12
C PHE A 229 -23.51 -5.70 21.03
N THR A 230 -24.51 -5.83 21.91
CA THR A 230 -25.67 -4.95 21.95
C THR A 230 -25.27 -3.52 22.31
N LEU A 231 -24.43 -3.37 23.33
CA LEU A 231 -23.91 -2.06 23.72
C LEU A 231 -22.99 -1.46 22.64
N LEU A 232 -22.16 -2.27 21.99
CA LEU A 232 -21.31 -1.79 20.88
C LEU A 232 -22.11 -1.29 19.67
N LEU A 233 -23.23 -1.95 19.35
CA LEU A 233 -24.06 -1.63 18.19
C LEU A 233 -25.09 -0.54 18.45
N PHE A 234 -25.66 -0.50 19.65
CA PHE A 234 -26.86 0.29 19.90
C PHE A 234 -26.72 1.30 21.05
N SER A 235 -25.61 1.35 21.79
CA SER A 235 -25.38 2.42 22.74
C SER A 235 -24.95 3.71 22.04
N LYS A 236 -25.34 4.87 22.58
CA LYS A 236 -24.87 6.17 22.11
C LYS A 236 -23.37 6.36 22.32
N ASP A 237 -22.86 5.83 23.41
CA ASP A 237 -21.46 5.94 23.80
C ASP A 237 -20.91 4.61 24.34
N PRO A 238 -20.47 3.69 23.47
CA PRO A 238 -19.87 2.43 23.88
C PRO A 238 -18.62 2.58 24.74
N VAL A 239 -17.94 3.73 24.69
CA VAL A 239 -16.71 3.99 25.46
C VAL A 239 -16.97 3.94 26.97
N LEU A 240 -18.18 4.23 27.40
CA LEU A 240 -18.58 4.10 28.81
C LEU A 240 -18.46 2.66 29.34
N PHE A 241 -18.62 1.68 28.48
CA PHE A 241 -18.56 0.24 28.83
C PHE A 241 -17.23 -0.38 28.40
N PHE A 242 -16.63 0.13 27.33
CA PHE A 242 -15.42 -0.38 26.68
C PHE A 242 -14.49 0.82 26.36
N PRO A 243 -13.58 1.19 27.27
CA PRO A 243 -12.82 2.45 27.16
C PRO A 243 -12.05 2.63 25.85
N GLY A 244 -11.64 1.53 25.22
CA GLY A 244 -10.99 1.57 23.92
C GLY A 244 -11.91 1.55 22.70
N ALA A 245 -13.25 1.53 22.85
CA ALA A 245 -14.20 1.36 21.75
C ALA A 245 -14.42 2.64 20.91
N TYR A 246 -13.33 3.28 20.50
CA TYR A 246 -13.35 4.42 19.57
C TYR A 246 -12.21 4.30 18.56
N THR A 247 -12.23 5.16 17.54
CA THR A 247 -11.22 5.16 16.48
C THR A 247 -10.54 6.52 16.36
N ILE A 248 -9.22 6.54 16.32
CA ILE A 248 -8.44 7.74 16.01
C ILE A 248 -8.12 7.72 14.51
N PHE A 249 -8.57 8.75 13.80
CA PHE A 249 -8.24 8.97 12.40
C PHE A 249 -7.25 10.14 12.30
N SER A 250 -6.10 9.93 11.65
CA SER A 250 -5.05 10.94 11.51
C SER A 250 -4.52 10.99 10.09
N VAL A 251 -4.30 12.21 9.59
CA VAL A 251 -3.70 12.46 8.26
C VAL A 251 -2.36 13.15 8.46
N TYR A 252 -1.31 12.57 7.91
CA TYR A 252 0.04 13.15 7.84
C TYR A 252 0.36 13.54 6.40
N ARG A 253 1.06 14.66 6.22
CA ARG A 253 1.46 15.14 4.89
C ARG A 253 2.64 14.34 4.32
N GLY A 254 3.53 13.87 5.18
CA GLY A 254 4.72 13.10 4.83
C GLY A 254 4.55 11.60 4.82
N LYS A 255 5.69 10.89 4.77
CA LYS A 255 5.78 9.42 4.78
C LYS A 255 5.81 8.83 6.19
N ASP A 256 5.97 9.66 7.22
CA ASP A 256 6.07 9.23 8.61
C ASP A 256 5.43 10.24 9.58
N ARG A 257 5.52 9.96 10.88
CA ARG A 257 4.93 10.76 11.95
C ARG A 257 5.82 11.91 12.45
N SER A 258 6.98 12.13 11.84
CA SER A 258 7.88 13.24 12.20
C SER A 258 7.35 14.59 11.73
N GLU A 259 6.51 14.60 10.68
CA GLU A 259 5.83 15.78 10.22
C GLU A 259 4.56 16.09 11.04
N PRO A 260 4.15 17.36 11.11
CA PRO A 260 2.93 17.74 11.81
C PRO A 260 1.71 17.02 11.24
N THR A 261 0.82 16.57 12.13
CA THR A 261 -0.50 16.05 11.74
C THR A 261 -1.29 17.13 11.04
N ALA A 262 -1.78 16.86 9.82
CA ALA A 262 -2.62 17.79 9.08
C ALA A 262 -4.05 17.83 9.66
N GLU A 263 -4.59 16.65 9.97
CA GLU A 263 -5.93 16.46 10.51
C GLU A 263 -5.94 15.31 11.50
N ARG A 264 -6.74 15.45 12.56
CA ARG A 264 -6.96 14.39 13.54
C ARG A 264 -8.39 14.41 14.05
N TYR A 265 -9.03 13.25 14.01
CA TYR A 265 -10.40 13.04 14.51
C TYR A 265 -10.42 11.93 15.53
N GLU A 266 -11.18 12.10 16.59
CA GLU A 266 -11.58 11.05 17.51
C GLU A 266 -13.02 10.66 17.17
N ILE A 267 -13.19 9.49 16.58
CA ILE A 267 -14.46 9.01 16.07
C ILE A 267 -15.08 8.13 17.17
N THR A 268 -16.12 8.64 17.81
CA THR A 268 -16.91 7.99 18.86
C THR A 268 -18.29 7.57 18.34
N GLY A 269 -19.18 7.15 19.24
CA GLY A 269 -20.49 6.59 18.90
C GLY A 269 -20.43 5.08 18.68
N ASN A 270 -21.54 4.48 18.29
CA ASN A 270 -21.58 3.04 18.06
C ASN A 270 -20.66 2.61 16.90
N ILE A 271 -20.25 1.34 16.90
CA ILE A 271 -19.22 0.87 15.97
C ILE A 271 -19.64 0.90 14.49
N VAL A 272 -20.95 0.86 14.19
CA VAL A 272 -21.47 1.02 12.83
C VAL A 272 -21.31 2.47 12.36
N GLN A 273 -21.63 3.43 13.23
CA GLN A 273 -21.39 4.86 12.95
C GLN A 273 -19.90 5.15 12.77
N GLN A 274 -19.04 4.57 13.61
CA GLN A 274 -17.60 4.68 13.48
C GLN A 274 -17.12 4.13 12.12
N ALA A 275 -17.60 2.94 11.72
CA ALA A 275 -17.25 2.35 10.42
C ALA A 275 -17.65 3.27 9.26
N ARG A 276 -18.89 3.76 9.26
CA ARG A 276 -19.41 4.67 8.22
C ARG A 276 -18.60 5.95 8.14
N LYS A 277 -18.27 6.55 9.30
CA LYS A 277 -17.47 7.79 9.35
C LYS A 277 -16.03 7.57 8.89
N CYS A 278 -15.39 6.47 9.28
CA CYS A 278 -14.07 6.12 8.80
C CYS A 278 -14.03 5.93 7.28
N ILE A 279 -15.03 5.23 6.72
CA ILE A 279 -15.14 5.01 5.27
C ILE A 279 -15.39 6.33 4.54
N GLU A 280 -16.24 7.22 5.08
CA GLU A 280 -16.48 8.56 4.53
C GLU A 280 -15.19 9.38 4.47
N LEU A 281 -14.42 9.45 5.57
CA LEU A 281 -13.16 10.18 5.64
C LEU A 281 -12.11 9.58 4.69
N LEU A 282 -12.00 8.26 4.63
CA LEU A 282 -11.10 7.59 3.69
C LEU A 282 -11.49 7.86 2.24
N ASN A 283 -12.78 7.88 1.92
CA ASN A 283 -13.26 8.22 0.58
C ASN A 283 -12.84 9.64 0.19
N ALA A 284 -12.94 10.62 1.12
CA ALA A 284 -12.50 11.98 0.86
C ALA A 284 -10.98 12.06 0.55
N GLU A 285 -10.17 11.26 1.23
CA GLU A 285 -8.72 11.16 1.00
C GLU A 285 -8.34 10.44 -0.31
N THR A 286 -9.27 9.66 -0.90
CA THR A 286 -9.00 8.95 -2.16
C THR A 286 -9.25 9.78 -3.41
N TYR A 287 -10.05 10.86 -3.30
CA TYR A 287 -10.30 11.75 -4.43
C TYR A 287 -9.07 12.59 -4.72
N THR A 288 -8.41 12.30 -5.83
CA THR A 288 -7.37 13.19 -6.35
C THR A 288 -7.97 14.37 -7.08
N ALA A 289 -7.35 15.54 -6.88
CA ALA A 289 -7.60 16.69 -7.74
C ALA A 289 -7.29 16.30 -9.20
N PHE A 290 -8.22 16.63 -10.09
CA PHE A 290 -8.13 16.41 -11.53
C PHE A 290 -6.80 16.96 -12.06
N ASP A 291 -5.92 16.14 -12.58
CA ASP A 291 -4.82 16.62 -13.42
C ASP A 291 -5.36 16.84 -14.84
N LYS A 292 -5.64 18.12 -15.16
CA LYS A 292 -6.15 18.51 -16.48
C LYS A 292 -5.09 18.43 -17.58
N THR A 293 -3.85 18.14 -17.23
CA THR A 293 -2.72 18.14 -18.17
C THR A 293 -2.41 16.77 -18.75
N ASP A 294 -2.96 15.70 -18.16
CA ASP A 294 -2.74 14.32 -18.61
C ASP A 294 -4.05 13.73 -19.15
N ASN A 295 -4.05 13.25 -20.40
CA ASN A 295 -5.17 12.56 -21.06
C ASN A 295 -5.39 11.12 -20.54
N THR A 296 -4.74 10.72 -19.44
CA THR A 296 -4.91 9.39 -18.87
C THR A 296 -6.19 9.31 -18.02
N PRO A 297 -6.88 8.16 -17.99
CA PRO A 297 -8.07 7.98 -17.16
C PRO A 297 -7.78 8.25 -15.68
N ASN A 298 -8.73 8.88 -14.98
CA ASN A 298 -8.66 9.07 -13.54
C ASN A 298 -8.44 7.74 -12.83
N GLN A 299 -7.32 7.61 -12.12
CA GLN A 299 -6.97 6.42 -11.38
C GLN A 299 -7.15 6.69 -9.89
N LEU A 300 -7.90 5.81 -9.21
CA LEU A 300 -8.09 5.92 -7.77
C LEU A 300 -6.77 5.69 -7.04
N LYS A 301 -6.53 6.48 -6.00
CA LYS A 301 -5.35 6.32 -5.13
C LYS A 301 -5.36 4.98 -4.39
N TYR A 302 -6.55 4.56 -3.96
CA TYR A 302 -6.83 3.29 -3.32
C TYR A 302 -8.16 2.74 -3.81
N PRO A 303 -8.31 1.41 -3.98
CA PRO A 303 -9.60 0.81 -4.25
C PRO A 303 -10.54 1.01 -3.06
N LEU A 304 -11.68 1.67 -3.27
CA LEU A 304 -12.67 1.93 -2.20
C LEU A 304 -13.11 0.67 -1.48
N ARG A 305 -13.20 -0.43 -2.21
CA ARG A 305 -13.60 -1.73 -1.65
C ARG A 305 -12.55 -2.31 -0.71
N ALA A 306 -11.25 -2.13 -1.02
CA ALA A 306 -10.17 -2.54 -0.11
C ALA A 306 -10.19 -1.72 1.18
N LEU A 307 -10.43 -0.42 1.10
CA LEU A 307 -10.53 0.46 2.26
C LEU A 307 -11.72 0.07 3.15
N GLN A 308 -12.88 -0.14 2.56
CA GLN A 308 -14.08 -0.57 3.27
C GLN A 308 -13.87 -1.88 4.02
N GLU A 309 -13.34 -2.90 3.35
CA GLU A 309 -13.04 -4.19 3.96
C GLU A 309 -12.01 -4.08 5.08
N ALA A 310 -10.97 -3.28 4.91
CA ALA A 310 -9.94 -3.10 5.93
C ALA A 310 -10.49 -2.41 7.19
N VAL A 311 -11.34 -1.38 7.04
CA VAL A 311 -12.03 -0.71 8.16
C VAL A 311 -12.97 -1.67 8.88
N VAL A 312 -13.79 -2.40 8.12
CA VAL A 312 -14.73 -3.36 8.69
C VAL A 312 -13.99 -4.47 9.45
N ASN A 313 -12.94 -5.03 8.87
CA ASN A 313 -12.13 -6.05 9.52
C ASN A 313 -11.49 -5.51 10.81
N CYS A 314 -11.00 -4.27 10.80
CA CYS A 314 -10.45 -3.61 11.99
C CYS A 314 -11.45 -3.56 13.14
N LEU A 315 -12.71 -3.22 12.89
CA LEU A 315 -13.74 -3.04 13.93
C LEU A 315 -14.39 -4.36 14.32
N VAL A 316 -14.70 -5.23 13.35
CA VAL A 316 -15.39 -6.51 13.61
C VAL A 316 -14.48 -7.52 14.31
N HIS A 317 -13.20 -7.59 13.94
CA HIS A 317 -12.25 -8.54 14.50
C HIS A 317 -11.41 -8.00 15.67
N ARG A 318 -11.63 -6.73 16.03
CA ARG A 318 -10.96 -6.10 17.15
C ARG A 318 -11.17 -6.89 18.46
N ASP A 319 -10.15 -6.89 19.31
CA ASP A 319 -10.26 -7.31 20.70
C ASP A 319 -10.73 -6.13 21.56
N TYR A 320 -11.99 -6.16 21.99
CA TYR A 320 -12.59 -5.12 22.81
C TYR A 320 -12.27 -5.24 24.31
N GLU A 321 -11.56 -6.29 24.72
CA GLU A 321 -10.99 -6.39 26.08
C GLU A 321 -9.70 -5.54 26.23
N ILE A 322 -9.13 -5.07 25.11
CA ILE A 322 -7.98 -4.18 25.10
C ILE A 322 -8.44 -2.72 25.06
N ASP A 323 -8.05 -1.94 26.06
CA ASP A 323 -8.44 -0.53 26.22
C ASP A 323 -7.67 0.45 25.31
N GLN A 324 -7.09 -0.02 24.20
CA GLN A 324 -6.48 0.84 23.18
C GLN A 324 -7.45 1.15 22.06
N PRO A 325 -7.52 2.39 21.51
CA PRO A 325 -8.35 2.68 20.36
C PRO A 325 -7.83 2.04 19.09
N SER A 326 -8.72 1.77 18.14
CA SER A 326 -8.34 1.53 16.75
C SER A 326 -7.75 2.80 16.14
N ARG A 327 -6.84 2.67 15.18
CA ARG A 327 -6.20 3.83 14.53
C ARG A 327 -6.18 3.67 13.03
N ILE A 328 -6.57 4.72 12.33
CA ILE A 328 -6.43 4.83 10.89
C ILE A 328 -5.49 6.00 10.64
N THR A 329 -4.35 5.73 10.04
CA THR A 329 -3.32 6.72 9.76
C THR A 329 -3.10 6.81 8.26
N VAL A 330 -3.37 7.97 7.68
CA VAL A 330 -3.16 8.26 6.26
C VAL A 330 -1.84 8.99 6.11
N PHE A 331 -0.90 8.36 5.39
CA PHE A 331 0.35 8.97 4.95
C PHE A 331 0.30 9.36 3.47
N SER A 332 1.35 9.99 2.98
CA SER A 332 1.45 10.36 1.56
C SER A 332 1.42 9.15 0.64
N ASP A 333 2.02 8.04 1.05
CA ASP A 333 2.29 6.84 0.26
C ASP A 333 1.52 5.59 0.69
N ARG A 334 0.84 5.61 1.85
CA ARG A 334 0.10 4.46 2.38
C ARG A 334 -0.97 4.86 3.39
N ILE A 335 -1.85 3.92 3.68
CA ILE A 335 -2.78 3.96 4.81
C ILE A 335 -2.44 2.80 5.75
N GLU A 336 -2.31 3.08 7.05
CA GLU A 336 -2.16 2.10 8.11
C GLU A 336 -3.46 2.01 8.91
N ILE A 337 -4.01 0.80 9.04
CA ILE A 337 -5.22 0.51 9.81
C ILE A 337 -4.84 -0.45 10.93
N PHE A 338 -4.69 0.10 12.13
CA PHE A 338 -4.30 -0.59 13.34
C PHE A 338 -5.53 -1.05 14.11
N SER A 339 -5.58 -2.34 14.46
CA SER A 339 -6.60 -2.98 15.28
C SER A 339 -5.98 -3.61 16.52
N PRO A 340 -6.45 -3.29 17.74
CA PRO A 340 -6.10 -4.04 18.94
C PRO A 340 -6.55 -5.50 18.84
N GLY A 341 -5.69 -6.41 19.26
CA GLY A 341 -5.89 -7.86 19.17
C GLY A 341 -5.16 -8.52 18.02
N THR A 342 -4.37 -9.54 18.36
CA THR A 342 -3.58 -10.30 17.38
C THR A 342 -4.44 -11.25 16.54
N LEU A 343 -3.84 -11.85 15.53
CA LEU A 343 -4.48 -12.92 14.74
C LEU A 343 -4.84 -14.10 15.65
N PRO A 344 -6.11 -14.57 15.66
CA PRO A 344 -6.50 -15.75 16.43
C PRO A 344 -5.65 -16.97 16.06
N ARG A 345 -5.24 -17.76 17.04
CA ARG A 345 -4.37 -18.93 16.83
C ARG A 345 -5.02 -20.03 15.97
N ALA A 346 -6.35 -20.04 15.89
CA ALA A 346 -7.09 -20.92 14.98
C ALA A 346 -6.81 -20.61 13.50
N ILE A 347 -6.20 -19.47 13.21
CA ILE A 347 -5.87 -19.03 11.86
C ILE A 347 -4.37 -19.20 11.63
N GLU A 348 -4.01 -20.03 10.66
CA GLU A 348 -2.63 -20.20 10.22
C GLU A 348 -2.14 -18.94 9.49
N ARG A 349 -1.02 -18.37 9.97
CA ARG A 349 -0.48 -17.10 9.49
C ARG A 349 -0.24 -17.06 7.99
N GLU A 350 0.34 -18.12 7.42
CA GLU A 350 0.64 -18.19 5.98
C GLU A 350 -0.64 -18.23 5.13
N LYS A 351 -1.65 -18.97 5.59
CA LYS A 351 -2.97 -19.00 4.93
C LYS A 351 -3.68 -17.66 5.03
N PHE A 352 -3.55 -16.96 6.15
CA PHE A 352 -4.09 -15.62 6.30
C PHE A 352 -3.44 -14.64 5.32
N LEU A 353 -2.10 -14.57 5.30
CA LEU A 353 -1.35 -13.68 4.42
C LEU A 353 -1.61 -13.95 2.92
N SER A 354 -1.87 -15.20 2.56
CA SER A 354 -2.22 -15.60 1.18
C SER A 354 -3.72 -15.48 0.86
N GLY A 355 -4.55 -15.05 1.81
CA GLY A 355 -6.01 -14.96 1.64
C GLY A 355 -6.74 -16.30 1.54
N ARG A 356 -6.12 -17.40 2.02
CA ARG A 356 -6.67 -18.77 1.97
C ARG A 356 -7.08 -19.32 3.34
N ALA A 357 -7.07 -18.46 4.38
CA ALA A 357 -7.48 -18.88 5.70
C ALA A 357 -8.97 -19.20 5.75
N THR A 358 -9.33 -20.21 6.55
CA THR A 358 -10.74 -20.48 6.86
C THR A 358 -11.32 -19.32 7.67
N PRO A 359 -12.55 -18.87 7.37
CA PRO A 359 -13.19 -17.79 8.11
C PRO A 359 -13.26 -18.09 9.61
N TYR A 360 -12.83 -17.12 10.39
CA TYR A 360 -12.97 -17.14 11.85
C TYR A 360 -13.37 -15.75 12.34
N TRP A 361 -14.41 -15.68 13.14
CA TRP A 361 -14.90 -14.42 13.68
C TRP A 361 -14.65 -14.35 15.19
N ARG A 362 -13.82 -13.39 15.62
CA ARG A 362 -13.62 -13.10 17.05
C ARG A 362 -14.94 -12.64 17.68
N ASN A 363 -15.67 -11.76 16.97
CA ASN A 363 -16.97 -11.22 17.41
C ASN A 363 -18.05 -11.62 16.39
N GLN A 364 -18.59 -12.81 16.53
CA GLN A 364 -19.51 -13.40 15.56
C GLN A 364 -20.81 -12.60 15.40
N SER A 365 -21.34 -12.06 16.50
CA SER A 365 -22.56 -11.25 16.45
C SER A 365 -22.32 -9.95 15.69
N LEU A 366 -21.19 -9.27 15.95
CA LEU A 366 -20.83 -8.06 15.20
C LEU A 366 -20.70 -8.33 13.70
N ALA A 367 -20.02 -9.43 13.34
CA ALA A 367 -19.86 -9.83 11.93
C ALA A 367 -21.22 -10.03 11.25
N TYR A 368 -22.17 -10.66 11.94
CA TYR A 368 -23.54 -10.83 11.44
C TYR A 368 -24.23 -9.50 11.15
N PHE A 369 -24.19 -8.54 12.10
CA PHE A 369 -24.83 -7.24 11.93
C PHE A 369 -24.17 -6.43 10.81
N PHE A 370 -22.84 -6.39 10.73
CA PHE A 370 -22.12 -5.70 9.67
C PHE A 370 -22.43 -6.26 8.27
N ASN A 371 -22.61 -7.59 8.18
CA ASN A 371 -23.03 -8.22 6.92
C ASN A 371 -24.46 -7.83 6.55
N LYS A 372 -25.40 -7.88 7.49
CA LYS A 372 -26.81 -7.53 7.25
C LYS A 372 -27.00 -6.05 6.92
N LEU A 373 -26.19 -5.16 7.49
CA LEU A 373 -26.12 -3.73 7.16
C LEU A 373 -25.32 -3.43 5.90
N GLN A 374 -24.93 -4.46 5.12
CA GLN A 374 -24.19 -4.35 3.85
C GLN A 374 -22.84 -3.63 3.98
N LEU A 375 -22.28 -3.55 5.18
CA LEU A 375 -20.94 -2.99 5.42
C LEU A 375 -19.84 -4.03 5.22
N ALA A 376 -20.11 -5.31 5.49
CA ALA A 376 -19.19 -6.43 5.30
C ALA A 376 -19.68 -7.37 4.20
N GLN A 377 -18.73 -8.04 3.54
CA GLN A 377 -19.04 -9.20 2.71
C GLN A 377 -19.01 -10.46 3.59
N GLY A 378 -19.97 -11.36 3.40
CA GLY A 378 -20.00 -12.63 4.12
C GLY A 378 -18.91 -13.61 3.66
N GLU A 379 -18.78 -14.74 4.39
CA GLU A 379 -18.02 -15.93 3.94
C GLU A 379 -16.50 -15.80 3.86
N GLY A 380 -15.88 -14.91 4.65
CA GLY A 380 -14.40 -14.83 4.73
C GLY A 380 -13.73 -14.25 3.48
N GLN A 381 -14.45 -13.46 2.70
CA GLN A 381 -13.95 -12.83 1.48
C GLN A 381 -13.17 -11.53 1.74
N GLY A 382 -13.07 -11.04 2.97
CA GLY A 382 -12.46 -9.74 3.30
C GLY A 382 -11.01 -9.63 2.84
N ILE A 383 -10.11 -10.47 3.36
CA ILE A 383 -8.68 -10.44 2.97
C ILE A 383 -8.48 -10.76 1.47
N PRO A 384 -9.10 -11.81 0.90
CA PRO A 384 -9.04 -12.03 -0.55
C PRO A 384 -9.51 -10.83 -1.38
N THR A 385 -10.54 -10.11 -0.95
CA THR A 385 -11.04 -8.92 -1.64
C THR A 385 -10.04 -7.79 -1.58
N ILE A 386 -9.41 -7.52 -0.42
CA ILE A 386 -8.35 -6.52 -0.30
C ILE A 386 -7.21 -6.83 -1.27
N LEU A 387 -6.67 -8.05 -1.23
CA LEU A 387 -5.55 -8.48 -2.08
C LEU A 387 -5.89 -8.36 -3.58
N ARG A 388 -7.08 -8.83 -3.97
CA ARG A 388 -7.54 -8.82 -5.35
C ARG A 388 -7.75 -7.40 -5.87
N THR A 389 -8.52 -6.57 -5.16
CA THR A 389 -8.84 -5.22 -5.64
C THR A 389 -7.62 -4.30 -5.68
N MET A 390 -6.69 -4.43 -4.73
CA MET A 390 -5.41 -3.72 -4.80
C MET A 390 -4.63 -4.09 -6.06
N LYS A 391 -4.56 -5.39 -6.39
CA LYS A 391 -3.89 -5.87 -7.59
C LYS A 391 -4.58 -5.43 -8.89
N GLU A 392 -5.92 -5.51 -8.94
CA GLU A 392 -6.74 -5.12 -10.11
C GLU A 392 -6.55 -3.63 -10.44
N GLU A 393 -6.43 -2.78 -9.43
CA GLU A 393 -6.22 -1.33 -9.59
C GLU A 393 -4.74 -0.93 -9.73
N GLY A 394 -3.82 -1.90 -9.81
CA GLY A 394 -2.38 -1.62 -9.97
C GLY A 394 -1.67 -1.07 -8.73
N CYS A 395 -2.31 -1.16 -7.56
CA CYS A 395 -1.67 -0.82 -6.29
C CYS A 395 -0.68 -1.91 -5.85
N PRO A 396 0.40 -1.58 -5.13
CA PRO A 396 1.30 -2.56 -4.55
C PRO A 396 0.56 -3.51 -3.58
N THR A 397 1.13 -4.69 -3.37
CA THR A 397 0.54 -5.70 -2.48
C THR A 397 0.43 -5.17 -1.05
N PRO A 398 -0.74 -5.26 -0.41
CA PRO A 398 -0.91 -4.92 1.00
C PRO A 398 -0.05 -5.80 1.90
N SER A 399 0.39 -5.26 3.03
CA SER A 399 1.07 -6.03 4.08
C SER A 399 0.26 -6.03 5.38
N PHE A 400 0.50 -7.07 6.19
CA PHE A 400 -0.14 -7.24 7.48
C PHE A 400 0.95 -7.45 8.55
N GLU A 401 1.06 -6.49 9.45
CA GLU A 401 1.96 -6.56 10.60
C GLU A 401 1.19 -7.21 11.75
N ILE A 402 1.62 -8.42 12.13
CA ILE A 402 0.97 -9.24 13.15
C ILE A 402 1.88 -9.25 14.37
N GLU A 403 1.47 -8.56 15.42
CA GLU A 403 2.16 -8.46 16.69
C GLU A 403 1.44 -9.27 17.78
N THR A 404 1.98 -9.25 19.00
CA THR A 404 1.42 -10.02 20.12
C THR A 404 0.01 -9.57 20.51
N GLU A 405 -0.28 -8.27 20.45
CA GLU A 405 -1.54 -7.67 20.88
C GLU A 405 -2.19 -6.78 19.84
N SER A 406 -1.70 -6.81 18.61
CA SER A 406 -2.23 -5.97 17.53
C SER A 406 -2.07 -6.59 16.15
N LEU A 407 -2.87 -6.08 15.23
CA LEU A 407 -2.76 -6.33 13.79
C LEU A 407 -2.88 -5.01 13.05
N THR A 408 -1.89 -4.71 12.19
CA THR A 408 -1.93 -3.53 11.33
C THR A 408 -2.04 -3.97 9.87
N CYS A 409 -3.07 -3.48 9.18
CA CYS A 409 -3.19 -3.60 7.73
C CYS A 409 -2.58 -2.37 7.08
N VAL A 410 -1.58 -2.56 6.23
CA VAL A 410 -0.90 -1.50 5.48
C VAL A 410 -1.31 -1.58 4.02
N LEU A 411 -1.95 -0.53 3.52
CA LEU A 411 -2.42 -0.39 2.15
C LEU A 411 -1.55 0.65 1.43
N PRO A 412 -0.59 0.25 0.58
CA PRO A 412 0.23 1.20 -0.18
C PRO A 412 -0.61 1.94 -1.22
N ALA A 413 -0.32 3.23 -1.43
CA ALA A 413 -0.96 4.02 -2.47
C ALA A 413 -0.57 3.53 -3.87
N HIS A 414 -1.45 3.75 -4.86
CA HIS A 414 -1.07 3.57 -6.24
C HIS A 414 0.17 4.42 -6.56
N PRO A 415 1.23 3.88 -7.21
CA PRO A 415 2.51 4.57 -7.38
C PRO A 415 2.38 5.95 -8.01
N ARG A 416 1.50 6.13 -9.00
CA ARG A 416 1.22 7.43 -9.62
C ARG A 416 0.74 8.49 -8.62
N HIS A 417 -0.04 8.11 -7.61
CA HIS A 417 -0.59 9.04 -6.63
C HIS A 417 0.40 9.43 -5.53
N ALA A 418 1.24 8.50 -5.11
CA ALA A 418 2.36 8.82 -4.22
C ALA A 418 3.25 9.87 -4.88
N LEU A 419 3.56 9.68 -6.16
CA LEU A 419 4.35 10.59 -6.97
C LEU A 419 3.67 11.96 -7.16
N ILE A 420 2.37 12.01 -7.48
CA ILE A 420 1.63 13.28 -7.63
C ILE A 420 1.65 14.09 -6.32
N LYS A 421 1.42 13.45 -5.18
CA LYS A 421 1.45 14.15 -3.88
C LYS A 421 2.86 14.66 -3.56
N GLU A 422 3.88 13.92 -3.89
CA GLU A 422 5.28 14.30 -3.73
C GLU A 422 5.63 15.50 -4.62
N ILE A 423 5.22 15.49 -5.88
CA ILE A 423 5.34 16.61 -6.82
C ILE A 423 4.61 17.85 -6.28
N ASN A 424 3.37 17.72 -5.82
CA ASN A 424 2.62 18.84 -5.24
C ASN A 424 3.29 19.41 -3.98
N ASN A 425 3.95 18.58 -3.17
CA ASN A 425 4.72 19.05 -2.01
C ASN A 425 6.00 19.80 -2.45
N ILE A 426 6.63 19.36 -3.54
CA ILE A 426 7.76 20.06 -4.15
C ILE A 426 7.32 21.43 -4.66
N GLU A 427 6.20 21.52 -5.38
CA GLU A 427 5.63 22.79 -5.82
C GLU A 427 5.36 23.76 -4.66
N LYS A 428 4.76 23.27 -3.57
CA LYS A 428 4.57 24.09 -2.34
C LYS A 428 5.89 24.54 -1.76
N SER A 429 6.91 23.69 -1.76
CA SER A 429 8.25 24.04 -1.26
C SER A 429 8.90 25.13 -2.10
N ILE A 430 8.72 25.11 -3.43
CA ILE A 430 9.16 26.18 -4.35
C ILE A 430 8.46 27.49 -4.01
N ILE A 431 7.13 27.47 -3.87
CA ILE A 431 6.33 28.66 -3.50
C ILE A 431 6.78 29.24 -2.15
N LEU A 432 7.17 28.39 -1.19
CA LEU A 432 7.66 28.80 0.12
C LEU A 432 9.15 29.22 0.12
N GLY A 433 9.82 29.22 -1.03
CA GLY A 433 11.22 29.60 -1.17
C GLY A 433 12.23 28.54 -0.67
N LYS A 434 11.80 27.30 -0.36
CA LYS A 434 12.66 26.19 0.08
C LYS A 434 13.27 25.46 -1.12
N ASN A 435 13.91 26.20 -2.03
CA ASN A 435 14.28 25.72 -3.35
C ASN A 435 15.32 24.58 -3.34
N GLU A 436 16.31 24.60 -2.43
CA GLU A 436 17.32 23.53 -2.35
C GLU A 436 16.71 22.19 -1.85
N GLN A 437 15.79 22.25 -0.90
CA GLN A 437 15.07 21.06 -0.44
C GLN A 437 14.16 20.50 -1.56
N ALA A 438 13.47 21.38 -2.26
CA ALA A 438 12.63 21.03 -3.41
C ALA A 438 13.46 20.39 -4.52
N LEU A 439 14.66 20.92 -4.81
CA LEU A 439 15.58 20.38 -5.81
C LEU A 439 16.04 18.97 -5.46
N ASN A 440 16.45 18.71 -4.21
CA ASN A 440 16.91 17.39 -3.79
C ASN A 440 15.81 16.33 -3.95
N ASN A 441 14.59 16.63 -3.50
CA ASN A 441 13.45 15.72 -3.65
C ASN A 441 13.09 15.50 -5.13
N LEU A 442 13.21 16.53 -5.96
CA LEU A 442 12.92 16.46 -7.38
C LEU A 442 13.92 15.58 -8.13
N LEU A 443 15.21 15.70 -7.79
CA LEU A 443 16.26 14.87 -8.38
C LEU A 443 16.09 13.39 -8.02
N GLU A 444 15.59 13.07 -6.80
CA GLU A 444 15.26 11.70 -6.40
C GLU A 444 14.13 11.13 -7.27
N ILE A 445 13.08 11.91 -7.54
CA ILE A 445 12.01 11.51 -8.46
C ILE A 445 12.57 11.24 -9.86
N LEU A 446 13.35 12.17 -10.42
CA LEU A 446 13.93 12.06 -11.77
C LEU A 446 15.00 10.97 -11.88
N GLN A 447 15.58 10.53 -10.75
CA GLN A 447 16.48 9.38 -10.74
C GLN A 447 15.71 8.08 -10.99
N ASN A 448 14.49 7.96 -10.47
CA ASN A 448 13.64 6.77 -10.58
C ASN A 448 12.73 6.80 -11.82
N ASP A 449 12.25 7.98 -12.21
CA ASP A 449 11.39 8.22 -13.38
C ASP A 449 11.91 9.41 -14.20
N PRO A 450 12.91 9.20 -15.10
CA PRO A 450 13.52 10.28 -15.88
C PRO A 450 12.58 10.95 -16.88
N TYR A 451 11.45 10.34 -17.21
CA TYR A 451 10.46 10.86 -18.15
C TYR A 451 9.21 11.41 -17.49
N ASN A 452 9.27 11.72 -16.21
CA ASN A 452 8.19 12.41 -15.53
C ASN A 452 8.11 13.88 -15.99
N PHE A 453 7.16 14.18 -16.86
CA PHE A 453 7.04 15.50 -17.50
C PHE A 453 6.91 16.63 -16.50
N ARG A 454 6.08 16.44 -15.45
CA ARG A 454 5.90 17.48 -14.43
C ARG A 454 7.17 17.73 -13.63
N ALA A 455 7.90 16.67 -13.31
CA ALA A 455 9.18 16.79 -12.61
C ALA A 455 10.24 17.49 -13.48
N ILE A 456 10.27 17.21 -14.79
CA ILE A 456 11.16 17.91 -15.73
C ILE A 456 10.81 19.40 -15.80
N ASP A 457 9.52 19.73 -15.89
CA ASP A 457 9.07 21.12 -15.94
C ASP A 457 9.44 21.88 -14.66
N LEU A 458 9.28 21.26 -13.48
CA LEU A 458 9.71 21.82 -12.20
C LEU A 458 11.24 21.98 -12.10
N LEU A 459 12.02 21.04 -12.70
CA LEU A 459 13.47 21.16 -12.75
C LEU A 459 13.89 22.41 -13.56
N CYS A 460 13.22 22.66 -14.68
CA CYS A 460 13.44 23.87 -15.48
C CYS A 460 13.07 25.13 -14.70
N GLU A 461 11.95 25.12 -13.96
CA GLU A 461 11.50 26.23 -13.12
C GLU A 461 12.49 26.53 -11.98
N ILE A 462 12.86 25.50 -11.18
CA ILE A 462 13.84 25.65 -10.09
C ILE A 462 15.20 26.12 -10.63
N SER A 463 15.66 25.56 -11.74
CA SER A 463 16.93 25.96 -12.37
C SER A 463 16.90 27.43 -12.78
N THR A 464 15.73 27.94 -13.18
CA THR A 464 15.52 29.34 -13.50
C THR A 464 15.53 30.23 -12.25
N ILE A 465 14.85 29.80 -11.17
CA ILE A 465 14.77 30.53 -9.89
C ILE A 465 16.15 30.62 -9.23
N LEU A 466 16.93 29.54 -9.27
CA LEU A 466 18.28 29.46 -8.70
C LEU A 466 19.36 30.07 -9.60
N ASP A 467 19.03 30.46 -10.84
CA ASP A 467 19.96 30.90 -11.88
C ASP A 467 21.07 29.85 -12.15
N ARG A 468 20.68 28.57 -12.18
CA ARG A 468 21.56 27.39 -12.37
C ARG A 468 21.07 26.51 -13.52
N PRO A 469 21.10 27.00 -14.78
CA PRO A 469 20.60 26.22 -15.93
C PRO A 469 21.42 24.95 -16.21
N GLU A 470 22.64 24.85 -15.67
CA GLU A 470 23.51 23.68 -15.76
C GLU A 470 22.89 22.41 -15.12
N LEU A 471 21.95 22.58 -14.19
CA LEU A 471 21.22 21.46 -13.58
C LEU A 471 20.40 20.69 -14.63
N VAL A 472 19.76 21.41 -15.54
CA VAL A 472 19.01 20.78 -16.65
C VAL A 472 19.97 20.14 -17.63
N GLN A 473 21.07 20.81 -17.97
CA GLN A 473 22.10 20.23 -18.85
C GLN A 473 22.64 18.91 -18.29
N SER A 474 23.04 18.89 -17.01
CA SER A 474 23.56 17.68 -16.36
C SER A 474 22.52 16.55 -16.38
N PHE A 475 21.27 16.85 -16.04
CA PHE A 475 20.18 15.88 -16.09
C PHE A 475 20.00 15.26 -17.48
N LEU A 476 19.98 16.10 -18.54
CA LEU A 476 19.79 15.64 -19.92
C LEU A 476 20.95 14.73 -20.39
N VAL A 477 22.18 15.06 -20.00
CA VAL A 477 23.38 14.29 -20.34
C VAL A 477 23.44 12.99 -19.52
N ASP A 478 23.33 13.07 -18.21
CA ASP A 478 23.49 11.92 -17.29
C ASP A 478 22.43 10.84 -17.53
N LYS A 479 21.21 11.24 -17.86
CA LYS A 479 20.10 10.33 -18.15
C LYS A 479 19.95 9.98 -19.62
N ASN A 480 20.75 10.57 -20.51
CA ASN A 480 20.68 10.37 -21.96
C ASN A 480 19.24 10.47 -22.49
N ILE A 481 18.58 11.59 -22.19
CA ILE A 481 17.14 11.78 -22.44
C ILE A 481 16.82 11.70 -23.92
N ASN A 482 15.86 10.84 -24.29
CA ASN A 482 15.28 10.78 -25.63
C ASN A 482 14.12 11.79 -25.74
N PHE A 483 14.31 12.84 -26.53
CA PHE A 483 13.32 13.90 -26.71
C PHE A 483 12.03 13.44 -27.41
N GLU A 484 12.03 12.31 -28.14
CA GLU A 484 10.81 11.73 -28.72
C GLU A 484 9.75 11.34 -27.65
N LEU A 485 10.21 11.02 -26.46
CA LEU A 485 9.36 10.58 -25.37
C LEU A 485 8.83 11.75 -24.51
N LEU A 486 9.25 12.99 -24.81
CA LEU A 486 8.84 14.17 -24.07
C LEU A 486 7.63 14.85 -24.70
N ASN A 487 6.80 15.49 -23.88
CA ASN A 487 5.70 16.31 -24.36
C ASN A 487 6.17 17.71 -24.80
N ALA A 488 5.30 18.44 -25.51
CA ALA A 488 5.59 19.76 -26.06
C ALA A 488 5.97 20.80 -24.97
N ASN A 489 5.34 20.74 -23.78
CA ASN A 489 5.66 21.64 -22.67
C ASN A 489 7.08 21.44 -22.17
N SER A 490 7.46 20.20 -21.89
CA SER A 490 8.79 19.87 -21.37
C SER A 490 9.88 20.22 -22.40
N ILE A 491 9.67 19.95 -23.69
CA ILE A 491 10.57 20.37 -24.76
C ILE A 491 10.75 21.89 -24.75
N THR A 492 9.65 22.65 -24.64
CA THR A 492 9.67 24.11 -24.61
C THR A 492 10.43 24.64 -23.40
N ASN A 493 10.13 24.11 -22.19
CA ASN A 493 10.78 24.54 -20.94
C ASN A 493 12.28 24.22 -20.94
N ILE A 494 12.67 23.04 -21.46
CA ILE A 494 14.08 22.69 -21.66
C ILE A 494 14.77 23.67 -22.62
N ALA A 495 14.15 23.97 -23.77
CA ALA A 495 14.71 24.91 -24.74
C ALA A 495 14.95 26.30 -24.14
N GLU A 496 13.97 26.83 -23.37
CA GLU A 496 14.10 28.12 -22.68
C GLU A 496 15.25 28.10 -21.64
N THR A 497 15.39 26.99 -20.91
CA THR A 497 16.41 26.87 -19.84
C THR A 497 17.80 26.73 -20.42
N ILE A 498 18.04 25.82 -21.38
CA ILE A 498 19.37 25.64 -21.98
C ILE A 498 19.82 26.87 -22.79
N ALA A 499 18.88 27.66 -23.31
CA ALA A 499 19.19 28.91 -24.03
C ALA A 499 19.82 30.01 -23.14
N ARG A 500 19.89 29.80 -21.82
CA ARG A 500 20.61 30.67 -20.88
C ARG A 500 22.11 30.35 -20.78
N ILE A 501 22.49 29.11 -21.14
CA ILE A 501 23.88 28.66 -21.15
C ILE A 501 24.56 29.15 -22.43
N ARG A 502 25.65 29.90 -22.28
CA ARG A 502 26.36 30.47 -23.42
C ARG A 502 27.66 29.72 -23.71
N ASN A 503 27.97 29.56 -25.00
CA ASN A 503 29.26 29.06 -25.49
C ASN A 503 29.64 27.65 -25.01
N ASP A 504 28.69 26.78 -24.73
CA ASP A 504 28.96 25.38 -24.38
C ASP A 504 28.74 24.48 -25.61
N PRO A 505 29.74 23.70 -26.05
CA PRO A 505 29.59 22.76 -27.18
C PRO A 505 28.55 21.67 -26.95
N ILE A 506 28.35 21.23 -25.70
CA ILE A 506 27.39 20.21 -25.33
C ILE A 506 25.96 20.72 -25.54
N ILE A 507 25.71 21.99 -25.24
CA ILE A 507 24.40 22.62 -25.44
C ILE A 507 24.02 22.62 -26.92
N LYS A 508 24.96 22.82 -27.82
CA LYS A 508 24.67 22.74 -29.26
C LYS A 508 24.22 21.34 -29.68
N ILE A 509 24.86 20.29 -29.17
CA ILE A 509 24.47 18.91 -29.44
C ILE A 509 23.07 18.64 -28.91
N ILE A 510 22.77 19.11 -27.68
CA ILE A 510 21.46 19.00 -27.08
C ILE A 510 20.41 19.74 -27.89
N ALA A 511 20.68 20.98 -28.30
CA ALA A 511 19.79 21.81 -29.11
C ALA A 511 19.50 21.18 -30.48
N ASP A 512 20.53 20.69 -31.19
CA ASP A 512 20.39 19.95 -32.45
C ASP A 512 19.47 18.73 -32.29
N ASN A 513 19.68 17.94 -31.23
CA ASN A 513 18.87 16.75 -30.94
C ASN A 513 17.42 17.13 -30.61
N LEU A 514 17.23 18.13 -29.77
CA LEU A 514 15.90 18.65 -29.41
C LEU A 514 15.17 19.12 -30.68
N MET A 515 15.82 19.85 -31.57
CA MET A 515 15.18 20.38 -32.79
C MET A 515 14.81 19.30 -33.81
N LYS A 516 15.52 18.18 -33.85
CA LYS A 516 15.15 17.04 -34.69
C LYS A 516 13.79 16.46 -34.27
N HIS A 517 13.55 16.38 -32.98
CA HIS A 517 12.32 15.81 -32.42
C HIS A 517 11.17 16.82 -32.32
N ALA A 518 11.48 18.10 -32.06
CA ALA A 518 10.47 19.18 -32.03
C ALA A 518 9.67 19.30 -33.34
N LYS A 519 10.22 18.87 -34.47
CA LYS A 519 9.53 18.92 -35.78
C LYS A 519 8.29 18.05 -35.87
N ASN A 520 8.19 17.01 -35.06
CA ASN A 520 7.12 16.00 -35.13
C ASN A 520 5.96 16.26 -34.18
N ASP A 521 6.09 17.18 -33.23
CA ASP A 521 5.10 17.42 -32.18
C ASP A 521 4.10 18.53 -32.55
N SER A 522 2.90 18.47 -31.95
CA SER A 522 1.90 19.53 -32.03
C SER A 522 2.17 20.56 -30.96
N PHE A 523 2.79 21.68 -31.34
CA PHE A 523 3.03 22.79 -30.44
C PHE A 523 1.94 23.85 -30.57
N GLU A 524 1.57 24.47 -29.48
CA GLU A 524 0.77 25.69 -29.47
C GLU A 524 1.60 26.90 -29.96
N GLU A 525 0.93 27.94 -30.46
CA GLU A 525 1.60 29.12 -31.00
C GLU A 525 2.63 29.74 -30.04
N ARG A 526 2.28 29.87 -28.76
CA ARG A 526 3.21 30.37 -27.72
C ARG A 526 4.43 29.50 -27.51
N GLN A 527 4.28 28.18 -27.60
CA GLN A 527 5.38 27.23 -27.45
C GLN A 527 6.35 27.34 -28.64
N ILE A 528 5.79 27.47 -29.84
CA ILE A 528 6.58 27.70 -31.08
C ILE A 528 7.41 29.00 -30.96
N GLU A 529 6.79 30.09 -30.49
CA GLU A 529 7.49 31.36 -30.27
C GLU A 529 8.66 31.22 -29.28
N LYS A 530 8.45 30.55 -28.14
CA LYS A 530 9.47 30.32 -27.13
C LYS A 530 10.64 29.47 -27.65
N ILE A 531 10.36 28.39 -28.37
CA ILE A 531 11.38 27.54 -29.01
C ILE A 531 12.19 28.37 -30.02
N VAL A 532 11.54 29.15 -30.88
CA VAL A 532 12.18 29.97 -31.90
C VAL A 532 13.10 31.01 -31.26
N ILE A 533 12.66 31.71 -30.22
CA ILE A 533 13.47 32.66 -29.46
C ILE A 533 14.67 31.98 -28.82
N SER A 534 14.47 30.79 -28.25
CA SER A 534 15.52 30.01 -27.58
C SER A 534 16.59 29.54 -28.57
N MET A 535 16.19 28.98 -29.71
CA MET A 535 17.08 28.53 -30.76
C MET A 535 17.86 29.70 -31.38
N LYS A 536 17.24 30.85 -31.54
CA LYS A 536 17.92 32.07 -31.97
C LYS A 536 19.04 32.50 -31.02
N LYS A 537 18.80 32.43 -29.70
CA LYS A 537 19.83 32.74 -28.69
C LYS A 537 21.00 31.76 -28.72
N LEU A 538 20.73 30.49 -29.01
CA LEU A 538 21.75 29.43 -29.13
C LEU A 538 22.52 29.49 -30.46
N GLY A 539 22.02 30.25 -31.44
CA GLY A 539 22.65 30.39 -32.75
C GLY A 539 22.35 29.25 -33.74
N GLU A 540 21.34 28.44 -33.44
CA GLU A 540 20.88 27.31 -34.26
C GLU A 540 20.01 27.80 -35.43
N ASN A 541 20.62 28.60 -36.32
CA ASN A 541 19.92 29.35 -37.34
C ASN A 541 19.31 28.50 -38.45
N GLU A 542 19.97 27.42 -38.91
CA GLU A 542 19.44 26.53 -39.95
C GLU A 542 18.24 25.75 -39.45
N GLN A 543 18.36 25.12 -38.26
CA GLN A 543 17.30 24.34 -37.63
C GLN A 543 16.10 25.23 -37.32
N LEU A 544 16.33 26.48 -36.88
CA LEU A 544 15.27 27.45 -36.62
C LEU A 544 14.46 27.75 -37.90
N ILE A 545 15.16 28.00 -39.03
CA ILE A 545 14.50 28.30 -40.30
C ILE A 545 13.63 27.12 -40.74
N ASP A 546 14.17 25.89 -40.66
CA ASP A 546 13.45 24.68 -41.01
C ASP A 546 12.24 24.46 -40.10
N PHE A 547 12.39 24.69 -38.78
CA PHE A 547 11.30 24.56 -37.82
C PHE A 547 10.16 25.56 -38.10
N VAL A 548 10.48 26.84 -38.34
CA VAL A 548 9.48 27.86 -38.65
C VAL A 548 8.79 27.55 -39.99
N ASN A 549 9.53 27.08 -41.01
CA ASN A 549 8.92 26.67 -42.27
C ASN A 549 7.92 25.54 -42.08
N GLY A 550 8.30 24.48 -41.36
CA GLY A 550 7.42 23.35 -41.03
C GLY A 550 6.18 23.76 -40.22
N ALA A 551 6.33 24.68 -39.25
CA ALA A 551 5.21 25.21 -38.47
C ALA A 551 4.23 26.00 -39.36
N ILE A 552 4.71 26.84 -40.27
CA ILE A 552 3.88 27.60 -41.21
C ILE A 552 3.21 26.69 -42.25
N GLU A 553 3.84 25.62 -42.69
CA GLU A 553 3.22 24.63 -43.57
C GLU A 553 2.03 23.94 -42.92
N LYS A 554 2.18 23.55 -41.65
CA LYS A 554 1.13 22.92 -40.87
C LYS A 554 -0.02 23.88 -40.51
N ASN A 555 0.29 25.12 -40.18
CA ASN A 555 -0.68 26.14 -39.80
C ASN A 555 -0.39 27.46 -40.52
N LYS A 556 -1.15 27.73 -41.58
CA LYS A 556 -0.97 28.94 -42.43
C LYS A 556 -1.21 30.25 -41.67
N ILE A 557 -1.91 30.22 -40.52
CA ILE A 557 -2.14 31.41 -39.70
C ILE A 557 -0.80 31.94 -39.17
N LEU A 558 0.13 31.04 -38.85
CA LEU A 558 1.45 31.39 -38.34
C LEU A 558 2.31 32.15 -39.34
N SER A 559 1.94 32.17 -40.64
CA SER A 559 2.63 32.98 -41.67
C SER A 559 2.56 34.49 -41.44
N LYS A 560 1.69 34.93 -40.50
CA LYS A 560 1.56 36.34 -40.09
C LYS A 560 2.10 36.60 -38.68
N ASN A 561 2.61 35.59 -37.99
CA ASN A 561 3.14 35.76 -36.65
C ASN A 561 4.46 36.54 -36.67
N ILE A 562 4.47 37.68 -35.99
CA ILE A 562 5.60 38.64 -36.01
C ILE A 562 6.84 38.02 -35.39
N VAL A 563 6.71 37.32 -34.27
CA VAL A 563 7.85 36.73 -33.52
C VAL A 563 8.58 35.68 -34.38
N LEU A 564 7.80 34.83 -35.05
CA LEU A 564 8.36 33.80 -35.92
C LEU A 564 9.08 34.42 -37.13
N LEU A 565 8.45 35.36 -37.81
CA LEU A 565 8.99 36.02 -39.00
C LEU A 565 10.26 36.83 -38.69
N GLU A 566 10.26 37.59 -37.59
CA GLU A 566 11.41 38.37 -37.14
C GLU A 566 12.61 37.48 -36.82
N ASN A 567 12.41 36.41 -36.01
CA ASN A 567 13.52 35.54 -35.66
C ASN A 567 14.02 34.69 -36.84
N ARG A 568 13.13 34.27 -37.75
CA ARG A 568 13.55 33.61 -39.01
C ARG A 568 14.34 34.55 -39.91
N ALA A 569 13.92 35.81 -40.04
CA ALA A 569 14.67 36.81 -40.77
C ALA A 569 16.05 37.06 -40.18
N ARG A 570 16.16 37.24 -38.86
CA ARG A 570 17.44 37.41 -38.17
C ARG A 570 18.36 36.18 -38.31
N ALA A 571 17.78 34.95 -38.28
CA ALA A 571 18.55 33.72 -38.55
C ALA A 571 19.11 33.71 -39.96
N LYS A 572 18.30 34.08 -40.97
CA LYS A 572 18.73 34.21 -42.37
C LYS A 572 19.81 35.30 -42.53
N MET A 573 19.69 36.41 -41.81
CA MET A 573 20.71 37.49 -41.81
C MET A 573 22.04 37.01 -41.25
N ASP A 574 22.05 36.25 -40.16
CA ASP A 574 23.29 35.69 -39.61
C ASP A 574 23.94 34.71 -40.57
N LEU A 575 23.16 33.82 -41.19
CA LEU A 575 23.69 32.90 -42.23
C LEU A 575 24.20 33.66 -43.47
N ALA A 576 23.49 34.70 -43.91
CA ALA A 576 23.93 35.56 -44.98
C ALA A 576 25.26 36.26 -44.66
N LYS A 577 25.48 36.68 -43.42
CA LYS A 577 26.75 37.27 -42.97
C LYS A 577 27.89 36.25 -43.09
N ILE A 578 27.69 35.03 -42.64
CA ILE A 578 28.66 33.93 -42.75
C ILE A 578 28.99 33.68 -44.24
N CYS A 579 27.97 33.64 -45.10
CA CYS A 579 28.15 33.47 -46.54
C CYS A 579 28.90 34.65 -47.17
N ILE A 580 28.64 35.89 -46.79
CA ILE A 580 29.37 37.07 -47.24
C ILE A 580 30.85 36.99 -46.85
N ASP A 581 31.13 36.61 -45.60
CA ASP A 581 32.50 36.48 -45.10
C ASP A 581 33.26 35.33 -45.82
N THR A 582 32.58 34.22 -46.11
CA THR A 582 33.11 33.13 -46.95
C THR A 582 33.42 33.63 -48.37
N GLY A 583 32.52 34.39 -49.00
CA GLY A 583 32.68 34.95 -50.33
C GLY A 583 33.86 35.91 -50.44
N LYS A 584 34.13 36.66 -49.36
CA LYS A 584 35.28 37.60 -49.32
C LYS A 584 36.61 36.93 -49.07
N ASN A 585 36.60 35.72 -48.50
CA ASN A 585 37.88 35.07 -48.11
C ASN A 585 38.51 34.29 -49.24
N TYR A 586 39.25 35.02 -50.12
CA TYR A 586 39.93 34.45 -51.26
C TYR A 586 41.19 33.62 -50.92
N ARG A 587 41.66 33.69 -49.65
CA ARG A 587 42.84 32.90 -49.22
C ARG A 587 42.39 31.49 -48.74
N LYS A 588 41.18 31.33 -48.24
CA LYS A 588 40.71 30.09 -47.67
C LYS A 588 39.82 29.28 -48.62
N TYR A 589 39.12 29.96 -49.59
CA TYR A 589 38.08 29.31 -50.38
C TYR A 589 38.34 29.51 -51.89
N ILE A 590 38.10 28.45 -52.66
CA ILE A 590 38.23 28.47 -54.14
C ILE A 590 37.11 29.34 -54.76
N PRO A 591 37.30 29.87 -55.99
CA PRO A 591 36.39 30.77 -56.68
C PRO A 591 34.93 30.23 -56.74
N ARG A 592 34.80 28.95 -57.04
CA ARG A 592 33.45 28.28 -57.11
C ARG A 592 32.71 28.34 -55.81
N ILE A 593 33.34 28.01 -54.65
CA ILE A 593 32.73 28.06 -53.32
C ILE A 593 32.38 29.50 -52.97
N ARG A 594 33.22 30.46 -53.29
CA ARG A 594 32.99 31.90 -53.09
C ARG A 594 31.78 32.38 -53.87
N ALA A 595 31.70 32.02 -55.20
CA ALA A 595 30.57 32.38 -56.04
C ALA A 595 29.23 31.81 -55.48
N GLN A 596 29.23 30.55 -55.07
CA GLN A 596 28.09 29.91 -54.45
C GLN A 596 27.70 30.58 -53.13
N ALA A 597 28.67 30.95 -52.28
CA ALA A 597 28.43 31.67 -51.03
C ALA A 597 27.76 33.04 -51.27
N TRP A 598 28.22 33.78 -52.30
CA TRP A 598 27.56 35.04 -52.69
C TRP A 598 26.13 34.86 -53.18
N GLU A 599 25.84 33.81 -53.92
CA GLU A 599 24.49 33.47 -54.38
C GLU A 599 23.57 33.11 -53.19
N THR A 600 24.08 32.27 -52.31
CA THR A 600 23.37 31.85 -51.08
C THR A 600 23.10 33.05 -50.17
N ALA A 601 24.08 33.95 -50.00
CA ALA A 601 23.90 35.18 -49.22
C ALA A 601 22.78 36.05 -49.79
N ARG A 602 22.76 36.26 -51.11
CA ARG A 602 21.67 37.03 -51.76
C ARG A 602 20.31 36.40 -51.58
N LYS A 603 20.21 35.07 -51.66
CA LYS A 603 18.98 34.33 -51.39
C LYS A 603 18.47 34.58 -49.98
N TYR A 604 19.32 34.37 -48.98
CA TYR A 604 18.93 34.61 -47.58
C TYR A 604 18.54 36.05 -47.32
N ILE A 605 19.22 37.03 -47.89
CA ILE A 605 18.90 38.45 -47.77
C ILE A 605 17.51 38.74 -48.34
N THR A 606 17.18 38.22 -49.54
CA THR A 606 15.90 38.42 -50.19
C THR A 606 14.76 37.77 -49.40
N GLU A 607 14.98 36.59 -48.87
CA GLU A 607 14.02 35.89 -48.06
C GLU A 607 13.81 36.57 -46.70
N ALA A 608 14.86 37.07 -46.06
CA ALA A 608 14.77 37.83 -44.83
C ALA A 608 14.01 39.16 -45.03
N GLU A 609 14.26 39.86 -46.14
CA GLU A 609 13.52 41.09 -46.51
C GLU A 609 12.02 40.85 -46.65
N ARG A 610 11.64 39.72 -47.24
CA ARG A 610 10.22 39.31 -47.34
C ARG A 610 9.62 39.06 -45.96
N ASP A 611 10.30 38.30 -45.10
CA ASP A 611 9.84 38.00 -43.76
C ASP A 611 9.65 39.28 -42.93
N ILE A 612 10.59 40.23 -42.95
CA ILE A 612 10.50 41.48 -42.20
C ILE A 612 9.38 42.37 -42.75
N ASN A 613 9.19 42.47 -44.06
CA ASN A 613 8.09 43.24 -44.63
C ASN A 613 6.74 42.64 -44.23
N THR A 614 6.59 41.34 -44.31
CA THR A 614 5.36 40.65 -43.85
C THR A 614 5.10 40.90 -42.34
N ALA A 615 6.15 40.85 -41.52
CA ALA A 615 6.06 41.16 -40.10
C ALA A 615 5.63 42.63 -39.85
N LEU A 616 6.20 43.58 -40.62
CA LEU A 616 5.82 44.99 -40.52
C LEU A 616 4.36 45.25 -40.90
N GLU A 617 3.83 44.58 -41.92
CA GLU A 617 2.42 44.66 -42.31
C GLU A 617 1.48 44.17 -41.22
N ASN A 618 1.88 43.18 -40.45
CA ASN A 618 1.07 42.58 -39.39
C ASN A 618 1.32 43.20 -37.99
N ALA A 619 2.38 44.01 -37.81
CA ALA A 619 2.71 44.62 -36.54
C ALA A 619 1.67 45.70 -36.16
N THR A 620 1.08 45.56 -34.98
CA THR A 620 0.12 46.53 -34.44
C THR A 620 0.77 47.53 -33.47
N SER A 621 1.80 47.09 -32.75
CA SER A 621 2.54 47.91 -31.80
C SER A 621 3.52 48.86 -32.45
N PHE A 622 3.63 50.10 -31.97
CA PHE A 622 4.64 51.05 -32.42
C PHE A 622 6.08 50.58 -32.16
N ALA A 623 6.27 49.93 -31.00
CA ALA A 623 7.59 49.41 -30.63
C ALA A 623 8.07 48.29 -31.60
N ASP A 624 7.16 47.36 -31.96
CA ASP A 624 7.51 46.29 -32.90
C ASP A 624 7.85 46.86 -34.28
N LYS A 625 7.08 47.83 -34.74
CA LYS A 625 7.37 48.51 -36.03
C LYS A 625 8.72 49.21 -36.03
N GLU A 626 9.10 49.86 -34.93
CA GLU A 626 10.39 50.54 -34.83
C GLU A 626 11.55 49.50 -34.80
N TYR A 627 11.35 48.41 -34.12
CA TYR A 627 12.32 47.31 -34.01
C TYR A 627 12.56 46.63 -35.40
N LEU A 628 11.48 46.28 -36.08
CA LEU A 628 11.55 45.68 -37.42
C LEU A 628 12.12 46.64 -38.48
N LYS A 629 11.91 47.96 -38.37
CA LYS A 629 12.54 48.96 -39.24
C LYS A 629 14.05 48.96 -39.08
N LYS A 630 14.60 48.85 -37.88
CA LYS A 630 16.05 48.73 -37.64
C LYS A 630 16.63 47.49 -38.28
N ASP A 631 15.93 46.36 -38.19
CA ASP A 631 16.36 45.13 -38.88
C ASP A 631 16.32 45.30 -40.39
N LEU A 632 15.34 45.98 -40.93
CA LEU A 632 15.25 46.29 -42.37
C LEU A 632 16.42 47.20 -42.83
N GLU A 633 16.75 48.23 -42.06
CA GLU A 633 17.90 49.11 -42.34
C GLU A 633 19.22 48.32 -42.37
N PHE A 634 19.41 47.45 -41.39
CA PHE A 634 20.61 46.57 -41.37
C PHE A 634 20.65 45.63 -42.55
N LEU A 635 19.53 45.07 -42.94
CA LEU A 635 19.40 44.20 -44.10
C LEU A 635 19.69 44.91 -45.40
N LEU A 636 19.29 46.17 -45.56
CA LEU A 636 19.63 47.02 -46.72
C LEU A 636 21.14 47.27 -46.81
N ILE A 637 21.85 47.45 -45.69
CA ILE A 637 23.31 47.51 -45.67
C ILE A 637 23.94 46.21 -46.11
N MET A 638 23.43 45.06 -45.67
CA MET A 638 23.91 43.77 -46.13
C MET A 638 23.67 43.54 -47.61
N LYS A 639 22.53 43.95 -48.14
CA LYS A 639 22.18 43.88 -49.55
C LYS A 639 23.17 44.67 -50.41
N LYS A 640 23.53 45.88 -49.99
CA LYS A 640 24.57 46.71 -50.66
C LYS A 640 25.94 46.01 -50.63
N LYS A 641 26.33 45.39 -49.51
CA LYS A 641 27.57 44.63 -49.39
C LYS A 641 27.61 43.39 -50.26
N SER A 642 26.47 42.71 -50.52
CA SER A 642 26.38 41.54 -51.36
C SER A 642 26.34 41.83 -52.85
N GLN A 643 26.10 43.10 -53.29
CA GLN A 643 26.04 43.53 -54.67
C GLN A 643 27.42 44.08 -55.19
N ARG A 644 28.38 44.30 -54.30
CA ARG A 644 29.71 44.71 -54.74
C ARG A 644 30.42 43.55 -55.47
N PRO A 645 30.85 43.74 -56.73
CA PRO A 645 31.69 42.76 -57.39
C PRO A 645 32.95 42.60 -56.57
N SER A 646 33.42 41.39 -56.43
CA SER A 646 34.77 41.07 -55.99
C SER A 646 35.75 41.61 -57.04
N GLY A 647 36.26 42.80 -56.74
CA GLY A 647 37.41 43.30 -57.49
C GLY A 647 38.63 42.46 -57.19
#